data_eae49f3e41e6c3ce7562cf34c9b0d29a
#
_entry.id   eae49f3e41e6c3ce7562cf34c9b0d29a
#
_cell.length_a   1.000
_cell.length_b   1.000
_cell.length_c   1.000
_cell.angle_alpha   90.00
_cell.angle_beta   90.00
_cell.angle_gamma   90.00
#
_symmetry.space_group_name_H-M   'P 1'
#
loop_
_entity.id
_entity.type
_entity.pdbx_description
1 polymer ?
#
loop_
_entity_poly.entity_id
_entity_poly.type
_entity_poly.pdbx_seq_one_letter_code
_entity_poly.pdbx_strand_id
1 'polypeptide(L)'
;MGIFSKLFGSYSTRELARIEPIKQKVLALDEEYTALSDAELKGKTQEFRDRLESGEALDSMMAEALATVREAAYRVLGKKPFPVQIIGAIVLHQGRIAEMKTGEGKTLVACVASYLNALPGKGVHVVTVNDYLAKTQSDEMGKVLRFLGLTVGCILHGLTNDQRRAAYACDVTYGTNNELGFDYLRDNMVIYKKDKVQREHNFAIVDEVDSILIDEARTPLIISGRGDKSTSLYGVVDKFAKTLTPTMVVEMDSKQDQEDTNENADYIIDEKAKTATITRRGVKKAEDYFAIDNLMAPENLTLLHHINQALKANGVMRKDIDYIVEDGEVVIIDEFTGRKMLGRRFNDGLHQAIEAKEGVKVARESKTLATITFQNYFRLYNKLSGMTGTAMTEEDEFREIYKLDVIAIPTNRPIKRIDRNDLVYRTEAAKYRAIIEQIMECHEKGQPVLVGTISIEKSELLSAMLKKKGIKHEVLNAKYHAKEAEIVAQAGKLGAVTIATNMAGRGTDIMLGGNAEFLARAEMRKKAYPEEIITEAIGYADTDNEEVLAAREEYQELYRKYSAEVKEKAVAVKEAGGLYILGTERHESRRIDNQLRGRSGRQGDEGESRFFLSVEDDLMRVFAGDRLENLMRTLNVDENTPIESKSLSKIIESSQKKVEGRNFSIRKNVLNYDDVMNTQREIIYKERQQVLDGEDLHDSILKMMEELINDTVKQYINEEVVDRTQWNLVGLKDHFLGWITEEHDLEYEGEELEKLTINTLIETLTEKAKSLYAAREEQYGSDVIRELERVVMLKVVDTKWMAHIDDMDELKKGIGLRAYGQQNPVVEYRYEGFEMFDAMVASIKEDTIRMLLTMQLRQNQAPEREQVSKPDAPNAGAGDGSFGTQRRNPARAAKKNQK
;
A
#
# COMPACT_ATOMS: atom_id res chain seq x y z
N MET A 1 13.82 -29.94 -9.70
CA MET A 1 14.45 -30.18 -8.39
C MET A 1 15.71 -30.96 -8.63
N GLY A 2 16.87 -30.39 -8.30
CA GLY A 2 18.19 -31.05 -8.51
C GLY A 2 18.40 -32.22 -7.55
N ILE A 3 19.33 -33.10 -7.92
CA ILE A 3 19.73 -34.31 -7.15
C ILE A 3 20.13 -33.92 -5.71
N PHE A 4 20.71 -32.73 -5.49
CA PHE A 4 21.08 -32.18 -4.18
C PHE A 4 19.92 -31.94 -3.24
N SER A 5 18.75 -31.50 -3.74
CA SER A 5 17.56 -31.24 -2.91
C SER A 5 16.89 -32.53 -2.44
N LYS A 6 17.11 -33.66 -3.14
CA LYS A 6 16.63 -34.97 -2.72
C LYS A 6 17.51 -35.59 -1.60
N LEU A 7 18.80 -35.23 -1.54
CA LEU A 7 19.75 -35.74 -0.54
C LEU A 7 19.81 -34.92 0.75
N PHE A 8 19.61 -33.59 0.67
CA PHE A 8 19.80 -32.66 1.81
C PHE A 8 18.50 -31.92 2.24
N GLY A 9 17.36 -32.27 1.69
CA GLY A 9 16.10 -31.60 1.95
C GLY A 9 16.04 -30.16 1.37
N SER A 10 14.86 -29.54 1.40
CA SER A 10 14.69 -28.12 1.02
C SER A 10 15.28 -27.21 2.10
N TYR A 11 15.49 -25.92 1.77
CA TYR A 11 15.88 -24.90 2.74
C TYR A 11 14.92 -24.88 3.94
N SER A 12 13.62 -24.83 3.69
CA SER A 12 12.59 -24.87 4.72
C SER A 12 12.69 -26.10 5.61
N THR A 13 12.98 -27.30 5.05
CA THR A 13 13.11 -28.53 5.83
C THR A 13 14.26 -28.46 6.84
N ARG A 14 15.38 -27.85 6.45
CA ARG A 14 16.54 -27.68 7.35
C ARG A 14 16.26 -26.69 8.47
N GLU A 15 15.59 -25.57 8.13
CA GLU A 15 15.24 -24.56 9.12
C GLU A 15 14.17 -25.08 10.10
N LEU A 16 13.19 -25.85 9.62
CA LEU A 16 12.22 -26.54 10.48
C LEU A 16 12.89 -27.48 11.47
N ALA A 17 13.93 -28.19 11.04
CA ALA A 17 14.71 -29.07 11.95
C ALA A 17 15.45 -28.28 13.05
N ARG A 18 15.85 -27.01 12.79
CA ARG A 18 16.44 -26.11 13.80
C ARG A 18 15.41 -25.58 14.78
N ILE A 19 14.18 -25.35 14.32
CA ILE A 19 13.07 -24.85 15.13
C ILE A 19 12.45 -25.96 15.99
N GLU A 20 12.53 -27.20 15.54
CA GLU A 20 11.92 -28.37 16.21
C GLU A 20 12.25 -28.48 17.70
N PRO A 21 13.53 -28.35 18.17
CA PRO A 21 13.85 -28.42 19.59
C PRO A 21 13.17 -27.30 20.42
N ILE A 22 13.02 -26.10 19.85
CA ILE A 22 12.36 -24.98 20.54
C ILE A 22 10.87 -25.28 20.70
N LYS A 23 10.21 -25.72 19.61
CA LYS A 23 8.81 -26.14 19.67
C LYS A 23 8.59 -27.24 20.72
N GLN A 24 9.47 -28.25 20.80
CA GLN A 24 9.35 -29.32 21.79
C GLN A 24 9.46 -28.77 23.24
N LYS A 25 10.33 -27.78 23.48
CA LYS A 25 10.39 -27.10 24.80
C LYS A 25 9.08 -26.41 25.13
N VAL A 26 8.45 -25.69 24.18
CA VAL A 26 7.15 -25.05 24.39
C VAL A 26 6.07 -26.07 24.75
N LEU A 27 6.03 -27.21 24.04
CA LEU A 27 5.04 -28.25 24.27
C LEU A 27 5.27 -28.99 25.60
N ALA A 28 6.53 -29.12 26.04
CA ALA A 28 6.85 -29.74 27.32
C ALA A 28 6.36 -28.92 28.53
N LEU A 29 6.19 -27.61 28.36
CA LEU A 29 5.65 -26.71 29.40
C LEU A 29 4.13 -26.76 29.53
N ASP A 30 3.41 -27.48 28.68
CA ASP A 30 1.94 -27.49 28.63
C ASP A 30 1.27 -27.86 29.95
N GLU A 31 1.73 -28.91 30.61
CA GLU A 31 1.15 -29.37 31.88
C GLU A 31 1.36 -28.35 33.00
N GLU A 32 2.58 -27.77 33.06
CA GLU A 32 2.93 -26.76 34.07
C GLU A 32 2.07 -25.51 33.90
N TYR A 33 1.94 -24.99 32.70
CA TYR A 33 1.19 -23.75 32.44
C TYR A 33 -0.33 -23.96 32.53
N THR A 34 -0.84 -25.14 32.25
CA THR A 34 -2.25 -25.48 32.45
C THR A 34 -2.61 -25.53 33.94
N ALA A 35 -1.66 -25.87 34.83
CA ALA A 35 -1.86 -25.91 36.27
C ALA A 35 -1.86 -24.52 36.91
N LEU A 36 -1.32 -23.47 36.27
CA LEU A 36 -1.31 -22.11 36.81
C LEU A 36 -2.71 -21.55 36.95
N SER A 37 -2.95 -20.77 37.99
CA SER A 37 -4.15 -19.94 38.11
C SER A 37 -4.10 -18.77 37.11
N ASP A 38 -5.25 -18.12 36.87
CA ASP A 38 -5.32 -16.95 36.01
C ASP A 38 -4.44 -15.79 36.48
N ALA A 39 -4.32 -15.62 37.80
CA ALA A 39 -3.48 -14.59 38.42
C ALA A 39 -1.99 -14.87 38.17
N GLU A 40 -1.56 -16.13 38.35
CA GLU A 40 -0.18 -16.54 38.08
C GLU A 40 0.16 -16.43 36.59
N LEU A 41 -0.75 -16.85 35.72
CA LEU A 41 -0.54 -16.74 34.25
C LEU A 41 -0.43 -15.27 33.82
N LYS A 42 -1.27 -14.37 34.31
CA LYS A 42 -1.18 -12.93 34.10
C LYS A 42 0.13 -12.34 34.64
N GLY A 43 0.59 -12.83 35.81
CA GLY A 43 1.84 -12.39 36.43
C GLY A 43 3.08 -12.71 35.61
N LYS A 44 3.04 -13.70 34.74
CA LYS A 44 4.17 -14.06 33.85
C LYS A 44 4.64 -12.93 32.97
N THR A 45 3.75 -12.05 32.52
CA THR A 45 4.13 -10.90 31.69
C THR A 45 5.05 -9.94 32.44
N GLN A 46 4.75 -9.65 33.71
CA GLN A 46 5.60 -8.79 34.54
C GLN A 46 6.92 -9.49 34.85
N GLU A 47 6.90 -10.78 35.18
CA GLU A 47 8.12 -11.58 35.39
C GLU A 47 9.05 -11.51 34.16
N PHE A 48 8.54 -11.65 32.94
CA PHE A 48 9.34 -11.54 31.73
C PHE A 48 9.91 -10.13 31.52
N ARG A 49 9.12 -9.09 31.81
CA ARG A 49 9.61 -7.69 31.72
C ARG A 49 10.73 -7.44 32.72
N ASP A 50 10.58 -7.90 33.97
CA ASP A 50 11.62 -7.76 35.00
C ASP A 50 12.92 -8.50 34.61
N ARG A 51 12.81 -9.67 34.01
CA ARG A 51 13.95 -10.42 33.47
C ARG A 51 14.64 -9.71 32.31
N LEU A 52 13.88 -9.10 31.41
CA LEU A 52 14.42 -8.25 30.33
C LEU A 52 15.15 -7.04 30.87
N GLU A 53 14.59 -6.35 31.90
CA GLU A 53 15.24 -5.22 32.56
C GLU A 53 16.52 -5.64 33.26
N SER A 54 16.60 -6.87 33.79
CA SER A 54 17.83 -7.45 34.38
C SER A 54 18.88 -7.83 33.34
N GLY A 55 18.60 -7.69 32.05
CA GLY A 55 19.51 -7.93 30.93
C GLY A 55 19.41 -9.33 30.30
N GLU A 56 18.41 -10.14 30.64
CA GLU A 56 18.18 -11.40 29.98
C GLU A 56 17.72 -11.21 28.53
N ALA A 57 18.21 -12.03 27.61
CA ALA A 57 17.85 -11.93 26.20
C ALA A 57 16.42 -12.47 25.95
N LEU A 58 15.67 -11.82 25.06
CA LEU A 58 14.30 -12.23 24.72
C LEU A 58 14.23 -13.68 24.21
N ASP A 59 15.23 -14.12 23.46
CA ASP A 59 15.31 -15.48 22.89
C ASP A 59 15.43 -16.57 23.98
N SER A 60 16.03 -16.27 25.13
CA SER A 60 16.17 -17.25 26.22
C SER A 60 14.83 -17.60 26.86
N MET A 61 13.91 -16.66 26.96
CA MET A 61 12.58 -16.83 27.53
C MET A 61 11.49 -17.16 26.50
N MET A 62 11.87 -17.33 25.21
CA MET A 62 10.93 -17.58 24.11
C MET A 62 10.00 -18.77 24.41
N ALA A 63 10.53 -19.89 24.88
CA ALA A 63 9.71 -21.08 25.12
C ALA A 63 8.64 -20.85 26.19
N GLU A 64 9.00 -20.18 27.28
CA GLU A 64 8.10 -19.84 28.39
C GLU A 64 7.02 -18.82 27.94
N ALA A 65 7.43 -17.77 27.24
CA ALA A 65 6.51 -16.77 26.71
C ALA A 65 5.51 -17.35 25.72
N LEU A 66 5.97 -18.23 24.81
CA LEU A 66 5.08 -18.92 23.87
C LEU A 66 4.12 -19.91 24.57
N ALA A 67 4.55 -20.58 25.63
CA ALA A 67 3.69 -21.43 26.45
C ALA A 67 2.62 -20.58 27.20
N THR A 68 3.00 -19.41 27.73
CA THR A 68 2.10 -18.47 28.40
C THR A 68 0.95 -18.06 27.49
N VAL A 69 1.26 -17.55 26.29
CA VAL A 69 0.22 -17.06 25.37
C VAL A 69 -0.58 -18.21 24.77
N ARG A 70 0.01 -19.40 24.62
CA ARG A 70 -0.69 -20.60 24.16
C ARG A 70 -1.77 -21.03 25.15
N GLU A 71 -1.47 -21.05 26.44
CA GLU A 71 -2.45 -21.36 27.49
C GLU A 71 -3.50 -20.24 27.62
N ALA A 72 -3.09 -18.96 27.56
CA ALA A 72 -4.00 -17.83 27.59
C ALA A 72 -5.01 -17.86 26.41
N ALA A 73 -4.55 -18.18 25.21
CA ALA A 73 -5.41 -18.32 24.05
C ALA A 73 -6.45 -19.45 24.21
N TYR A 74 -6.06 -20.54 24.84
CA TYR A 74 -6.98 -21.62 25.16
C TYR A 74 -8.06 -21.16 26.17
N ARG A 75 -7.66 -20.48 27.26
CA ARG A 75 -8.61 -20.03 28.28
C ARG A 75 -9.57 -18.97 27.76
N VAL A 76 -9.06 -18.01 26.99
CA VAL A 76 -9.83 -16.85 26.53
C VAL A 76 -10.68 -17.16 25.29
N LEU A 77 -10.12 -17.91 24.31
CA LEU A 77 -10.78 -18.16 23.02
C LEU A 77 -11.25 -19.61 22.85
N GLY A 78 -10.91 -20.52 23.77
CA GLY A 78 -11.12 -21.95 23.59
C GLY A 78 -10.28 -22.57 22.46
N LYS A 79 -9.28 -21.83 21.95
CA LYS A 79 -8.45 -22.21 20.81
C LYS A 79 -7.00 -22.42 21.26
N LYS A 80 -6.58 -23.65 21.52
CA LYS A 80 -5.17 -23.95 21.86
C LYS A 80 -4.33 -23.99 20.59
N PRO A 81 -3.29 -23.11 20.44
CA PRO A 81 -2.42 -23.11 19.28
C PRO A 81 -1.80 -24.46 18.97
N PHE A 82 -1.89 -24.90 17.72
CA PHE A 82 -1.31 -26.17 17.28
C PHE A 82 0.21 -26.11 17.23
N PRO A 83 0.91 -27.27 17.28
CA PRO A 83 2.37 -27.29 17.15
C PRO A 83 2.91 -26.58 15.90
N VAL A 84 2.19 -26.65 14.76
CA VAL A 84 2.56 -25.96 13.51
C VAL A 84 2.42 -24.44 13.63
N GLN A 85 1.47 -23.97 14.45
CA GLN A 85 1.27 -22.54 14.71
C GLN A 85 2.38 -21.97 15.62
N ILE A 86 2.90 -22.78 16.56
CA ILE A 86 4.09 -22.41 17.34
C ILE A 86 5.30 -22.27 16.44
N ILE A 87 5.52 -23.18 15.48
CA ILE A 87 6.56 -23.04 14.46
C ILE A 87 6.40 -21.71 13.72
N GLY A 88 5.16 -21.39 13.29
CA GLY A 88 4.85 -20.12 12.61
C GLY A 88 5.23 -18.91 13.45
N ALA A 89 4.90 -18.89 14.74
CA ALA A 89 5.23 -17.81 15.65
C ALA A 89 6.75 -17.63 15.84
N ILE A 90 7.49 -18.73 15.90
CA ILE A 90 8.97 -18.71 15.98
C ILE A 90 9.56 -18.13 14.68
N VAL A 91 9.05 -18.54 13.51
CA VAL A 91 9.49 -18.00 12.20
C VAL A 91 9.24 -16.48 12.13
N LEU A 92 8.07 -16.02 12.57
CA LEU A 92 7.76 -14.59 12.62
C LEU A 92 8.70 -13.85 13.59
N HIS A 93 8.94 -14.40 14.77
CA HIS A 93 9.89 -13.81 15.72
C HIS A 93 11.30 -13.69 15.15
N GLN A 94 11.73 -14.63 14.30
CA GLN A 94 13.03 -14.60 13.63
C GLN A 94 13.12 -13.57 12.50
N GLY A 95 12.08 -12.78 12.22
CA GLY A 95 12.07 -11.81 11.14
C GLY A 95 12.01 -12.47 9.75
N ARG A 96 11.19 -13.50 9.58
CA ARG A 96 11.04 -14.28 8.33
C ARG A 96 9.58 -14.35 7.91
N ILE A 97 9.33 -14.85 6.72
CA ILE A 97 7.98 -15.10 6.21
C ILE A 97 7.56 -16.55 6.51
N ALA A 98 6.44 -16.69 7.23
CA ALA A 98 5.79 -17.95 7.47
C ALA A 98 4.78 -18.27 6.35
N GLU A 99 5.12 -19.17 5.41
CA GLU A 99 4.14 -19.67 4.48
C GLU A 99 3.28 -20.73 5.16
N MET A 100 2.09 -20.36 5.57
CA MET A 100 1.07 -21.24 6.14
C MET A 100 -0.15 -21.27 5.24
N LYS A 101 -0.59 -22.46 4.87
CA LYS A 101 -1.75 -22.61 3.97
C LYS A 101 -2.99 -21.93 4.54
N THR A 102 -3.88 -21.51 3.65
CA THR A 102 -5.13 -20.85 4.03
C THR A 102 -5.95 -21.74 4.98
N GLY A 103 -6.52 -21.16 6.04
CA GLY A 103 -7.27 -21.92 7.06
C GLY A 103 -6.41 -22.55 8.16
N GLU A 104 -5.08 -22.36 8.20
CA GLU A 104 -4.20 -22.85 9.28
C GLU A 104 -4.15 -21.91 10.51
N GLY A 105 -4.98 -20.86 10.56
CA GLY A 105 -5.10 -19.95 11.70
C GLY A 105 -3.95 -18.96 11.86
N LYS A 106 -3.50 -18.36 10.76
CA LYS A 106 -2.43 -17.32 10.74
C LYS A 106 -2.65 -16.20 11.75
N THR A 107 -3.89 -15.74 11.93
CA THR A 107 -4.24 -14.68 12.89
C THR A 107 -3.82 -15.02 14.32
N LEU A 108 -4.02 -16.28 14.74
CA LEU A 108 -3.58 -16.75 16.05
C LEU A 108 -2.05 -16.82 16.14
N VAL A 109 -1.38 -17.18 15.05
CA VAL A 109 0.09 -17.19 14.97
C VAL A 109 0.66 -15.78 15.15
N ALA A 110 0.06 -14.78 14.52
CA ALA A 110 0.44 -13.38 14.71
C ALA A 110 0.25 -12.93 16.15
N CYS A 111 -0.85 -13.30 16.81
CA CYS A 111 -1.09 -13.00 18.22
C CYS A 111 0.01 -13.60 19.13
N VAL A 112 0.35 -14.88 18.91
CA VAL A 112 1.41 -15.59 19.67
C VAL A 112 2.77 -14.92 19.47
N ALA A 113 3.13 -14.55 18.24
CA ALA A 113 4.38 -13.85 17.95
C ALA A 113 4.39 -12.41 18.51
N SER A 114 3.23 -11.73 18.47
CA SER A 114 3.08 -10.35 18.99
C SER A 114 3.31 -10.31 20.50
N TYR A 115 2.78 -11.26 21.26
CA TYR A 115 2.98 -11.31 22.70
C TYR A 115 4.47 -11.28 23.09
N LEU A 116 5.26 -12.20 22.54
CA LEU A 116 6.70 -12.29 22.80
C LEU A 116 7.42 -10.98 22.45
N ASN A 117 7.11 -10.40 21.28
CA ASN A 117 7.82 -9.22 20.77
C ASN A 117 7.31 -7.90 21.40
N ALA A 118 6.17 -7.90 22.07
CA ALA A 118 5.63 -6.76 22.81
C ALA A 118 6.23 -6.63 24.22
N LEU A 119 6.82 -7.68 24.79
CA LEU A 119 7.40 -7.68 26.13
C LEU A 119 8.41 -6.53 26.35
N PRO A 120 9.30 -6.18 25.39
CA PRO A 120 10.22 -5.06 25.53
C PRO A 120 9.57 -3.66 25.58
N GLY A 121 8.25 -3.53 25.37
CA GLY A 121 7.53 -2.24 25.41
C GLY A 121 7.79 -1.30 24.21
N LYS A 122 8.54 -1.75 23.19
CA LYS A 122 8.90 -0.92 22.02
C LYS A 122 7.81 -0.84 20.94
N GLY A 123 6.71 -1.58 21.09
CA GLY A 123 5.60 -1.62 20.15
C GLY A 123 5.76 -2.66 19.04
N VAL A 124 4.65 -3.32 18.73
CA VAL A 124 4.50 -4.28 17.63
C VAL A 124 3.34 -3.84 16.76
N HIS A 125 3.56 -3.68 15.46
CA HIS A 125 2.51 -3.40 14.49
C HIS A 125 2.08 -4.68 13.78
N VAL A 126 0.79 -5.00 13.84
CA VAL A 126 0.17 -6.08 13.05
C VAL A 126 -0.56 -5.45 11.88
N VAL A 127 0.00 -5.63 10.68
CA VAL A 127 -0.43 -4.95 9.47
C VAL A 127 -1.38 -5.84 8.67
N THR A 128 -2.55 -5.32 8.33
CA THR A 128 -3.59 -6.03 7.58
C THR A 128 -3.93 -5.29 6.29
N VAL A 129 -4.63 -5.96 5.38
CA VAL A 129 -5.01 -5.39 4.07
C VAL A 129 -6.24 -4.48 4.10
N ASN A 130 -6.99 -4.41 5.19
CA ASN A 130 -8.17 -3.55 5.31
C ASN A 130 -8.62 -3.34 6.75
N ASP A 131 -9.44 -2.31 6.98
CA ASP A 131 -9.97 -1.90 8.29
C ASP A 131 -10.83 -2.98 8.95
N TYR A 132 -11.60 -3.73 8.17
CA TYR A 132 -12.44 -4.81 8.70
C TYR A 132 -11.58 -5.88 9.38
N LEU A 133 -10.51 -6.33 8.74
CA LEU A 133 -9.58 -7.31 9.33
C LEU A 133 -8.82 -6.71 10.50
N ALA A 134 -8.34 -5.47 10.37
CA ALA A 134 -7.65 -4.78 11.47
C ALA A 134 -8.52 -4.74 12.73
N LYS A 135 -9.78 -4.32 12.60
CA LYS A 135 -10.74 -4.26 13.71
C LYS A 135 -11.07 -5.65 14.27
N THR A 136 -11.47 -6.59 13.40
CA THR A 136 -11.88 -7.93 13.83
C THR A 136 -10.74 -8.67 14.53
N GLN A 137 -9.52 -8.60 13.97
CA GLN A 137 -8.35 -9.25 14.56
C GLN A 137 -7.93 -8.57 15.87
N SER A 138 -7.95 -7.24 15.96
CA SER A 138 -7.64 -6.52 17.20
C SER A 138 -8.67 -6.79 18.30
N ASP A 139 -9.94 -6.96 17.94
CA ASP A 139 -10.99 -7.29 18.91
C ASP A 139 -10.84 -8.73 19.41
N GLU A 140 -10.65 -9.72 18.54
CA GLU A 140 -10.57 -11.13 18.90
C GLU A 140 -9.23 -11.46 19.58
N MET A 141 -8.08 -11.15 18.93
CA MET A 141 -6.76 -11.48 19.47
C MET A 141 -6.39 -10.55 20.64
N GLY A 142 -6.87 -9.31 20.60
CA GLY A 142 -6.69 -8.36 21.68
C GLY A 142 -7.22 -8.82 23.04
N LYS A 143 -8.22 -9.72 23.07
CA LYS A 143 -8.70 -10.33 24.32
C LYS A 143 -7.61 -11.14 25.00
N VAL A 144 -6.86 -11.94 24.23
CA VAL A 144 -5.76 -12.77 24.75
C VAL A 144 -4.62 -11.88 25.28
N LEU A 145 -4.26 -10.86 24.49
CA LEU A 145 -3.17 -9.95 24.86
C LEU A 145 -3.52 -9.12 26.09
N ARG A 146 -4.75 -8.59 26.16
CA ARG A 146 -5.23 -7.84 27.35
C ARG A 146 -5.37 -8.73 28.58
N PHE A 147 -5.79 -9.99 28.43
CA PHE A 147 -5.81 -10.96 29.53
C PHE A 147 -4.42 -11.12 30.14
N LEU A 148 -3.37 -11.08 29.30
CA LEU A 148 -1.96 -11.16 29.74
C LEU A 148 -1.39 -9.79 30.17
N GLY A 149 -2.19 -8.73 30.25
CA GLY A 149 -1.79 -7.41 30.74
C GLY A 149 -1.14 -6.51 29.69
N LEU A 150 -1.20 -6.85 28.38
CA LEU A 150 -0.72 -5.99 27.29
C LEU A 150 -1.83 -5.03 26.84
N THR A 151 -1.44 -3.85 26.36
CA THR A 151 -2.33 -2.88 25.73
C THR A 151 -2.45 -3.13 24.23
N VAL A 152 -3.66 -2.97 23.67
CA VAL A 152 -3.92 -3.21 22.24
C VAL A 152 -4.69 -2.05 21.66
N GLY A 153 -4.12 -1.43 20.62
CA GLY A 153 -4.70 -0.37 19.82
C GLY A 153 -5.09 -0.85 18.41
N CYS A 154 -5.95 -0.09 17.75
CA CYS A 154 -6.33 -0.31 16.36
C CYS A 154 -6.40 1.01 15.63
N ILE A 155 -5.70 1.11 14.49
CA ILE A 155 -5.72 2.26 13.58
C ILE A 155 -6.69 1.96 12.43
N LEU A 156 -7.71 2.79 12.32
CA LEU A 156 -8.74 2.72 11.30
C LEU A 156 -8.87 4.07 10.58
N HIS A 157 -9.50 4.04 9.42
CA HIS A 157 -9.85 5.28 8.72
C HIS A 157 -10.77 6.16 9.59
N GLY A 158 -10.58 7.48 9.52
CA GLY A 158 -11.42 8.47 10.22
C GLY A 158 -11.10 8.72 11.69
N LEU A 159 -10.09 8.08 12.30
CA LEU A 159 -9.66 8.38 13.65
C LEU A 159 -9.00 9.76 13.75
N THR A 160 -9.24 10.46 14.86
CA THR A 160 -8.54 11.71 15.21
C THR A 160 -7.09 11.45 15.58
N ASN A 161 -6.23 12.48 15.51
CA ASN A 161 -4.81 12.36 15.87
C ASN A 161 -4.61 11.90 17.32
N ASP A 162 -5.46 12.33 18.26
CA ASP A 162 -5.36 11.91 19.65
C ASP A 162 -5.70 10.42 19.81
N GLN A 163 -6.72 9.95 19.10
CA GLN A 163 -7.07 8.52 19.08
C GLN A 163 -5.96 7.69 18.43
N ARG A 164 -5.37 8.17 17.33
CA ARG A 164 -4.22 7.52 16.67
C ARG A 164 -3.02 7.44 17.61
N ARG A 165 -2.68 8.55 18.28
CA ARG A 165 -1.58 8.60 19.25
C ARG A 165 -1.78 7.62 20.40
N ALA A 166 -3.00 7.54 20.94
CA ALA A 166 -3.34 6.58 21.97
C ALA A 166 -3.21 5.12 21.48
N ALA A 167 -3.63 4.84 20.25
CA ALA A 167 -3.51 3.51 19.65
C ALA A 167 -2.05 3.11 19.38
N TYR A 168 -1.21 4.03 18.86
CA TYR A 168 0.21 3.76 18.66
C TYR A 168 1.01 3.65 19.96
N ALA A 169 0.52 4.24 21.06
CA ALA A 169 1.15 4.10 22.38
C ALA A 169 0.97 2.70 22.98
N CYS A 170 0.06 1.88 22.46
CA CYS A 170 -0.18 0.51 22.93
C CYS A 170 1.00 -0.42 22.65
N ASP A 171 1.08 -1.54 23.39
CA ASP A 171 2.11 -2.57 23.19
C ASP A 171 1.98 -3.25 21.82
N VAL A 172 0.74 -3.48 21.37
CA VAL A 172 0.43 -4.04 20.04
C VAL A 172 -0.58 -3.15 19.34
N THR A 173 -0.29 -2.74 18.11
CA THR A 173 -1.17 -1.90 17.31
C THR A 173 -1.52 -2.60 16.01
N TYR A 174 -2.82 -2.83 15.80
CA TYR A 174 -3.35 -3.30 14.52
C TYR A 174 -3.65 -2.12 13.60
N GLY A 175 -3.45 -2.29 12.30
CA GLY A 175 -3.78 -1.24 11.32
C GLY A 175 -3.60 -1.74 9.89
N THR A 176 -4.05 -0.92 8.94
CA THR A 176 -3.81 -1.21 7.52
C THR A 176 -2.47 -0.63 7.07
N ASN A 177 -1.85 -1.28 6.08
CA ASN A 177 -0.63 -0.79 5.45
C ASN A 177 -0.74 0.67 4.98
N ASN A 178 -1.89 1.05 4.43
CA ASN A 178 -2.15 2.40 3.95
C ASN A 178 -2.18 3.43 5.09
N GLU A 179 -2.99 3.18 6.14
CA GLU A 179 -3.11 4.11 7.27
C GLU A 179 -1.77 4.30 8.00
N LEU A 180 -1.05 3.21 8.22
CA LEU A 180 0.27 3.26 8.86
C LEU A 180 1.28 4.06 8.03
N GLY A 181 1.31 3.87 6.71
CA GLY A 181 2.21 4.60 5.83
C GLY A 181 1.80 6.06 5.64
N PHE A 182 0.50 6.36 5.57
CA PHE A 182 0.03 7.75 5.54
C PHE A 182 0.28 8.48 6.86
N ASP A 183 0.16 7.82 8.00
CA ASP A 183 0.51 8.40 9.30
C ASP A 183 2.00 8.74 9.37
N TYR A 184 2.88 7.87 8.84
CA TYR A 184 4.30 8.17 8.72
C TYR A 184 4.55 9.43 7.89
N LEU A 185 3.91 9.57 6.74
CA LEU A 185 4.06 10.75 5.90
C LEU A 185 3.52 12.00 6.60
N ARG A 186 2.35 11.92 7.26
CA ARG A 186 1.77 13.02 8.04
C ARG A 186 2.68 13.44 9.19
N ASP A 187 3.27 12.51 9.91
CA ASP A 187 4.19 12.76 11.02
C ASP A 187 5.44 13.51 10.58
N ASN A 188 5.88 13.32 9.33
CA ASN A 188 7.00 14.05 8.75
C ASN A 188 6.60 15.42 8.15
N MET A 189 5.33 15.80 8.25
CA MET A 189 4.81 17.11 7.80
C MET A 189 4.31 17.97 8.97
N VAL A 190 4.28 17.44 10.21
CA VAL A 190 3.84 18.21 11.39
C VAL A 190 4.86 19.27 11.75
N ILE A 191 4.39 20.38 12.31
CA ILE A 191 5.22 21.52 12.74
C ILE A 191 5.50 21.55 14.25
N TYR A 192 4.80 20.69 15.02
CA TYR A 192 5.05 20.51 16.47
C TYR A 192 5.20 19.03 16.79
N LYS A 193 6.17 18.68 17.65
CA LYS A 193 6.42 17.32 18.12
C LYS A 193 5.18 16.65 18.71
N LYS A 194 4.36 17.41 19.45
CA LYS A 194 3.11 16.93 20.07
C LYS A 194 2.08 16.42 19.06
N ASP A 195 2.17 16.85 17.79
CA ASP A 195 1.22 16.49 16.75
C ASP A 195 1.57 15.16 16.07
N LYS A 196 2.77 14.64 16.30
CA LYS A 196 3.17 13.29 15.85
C LYS A 196 2.30 12.24 16.53
N VAL A 197 1.96 11.21 15.77
CA VAL A 197 1.11 10.11 16.26
C VAL A 197 1.88 8.80 16.41
N GLN A 198 2.87 8.53 15.55
CA GLN A 198 3.65 7.29 15.59
C GLN A 198 4.85 7.37 16.55
N ARG A 199 5.22 6.19 17.06
CA ARG A 199 6.50 5.94 17.73
C ARG A 199 7.54 5.42 16.71
N GLU A 200 8.72 5.02 17.19
CA GLU A 200 9.73 4.35 16.37
C GLU A 200 9.20 3.04 15.77
N HIS A 201 9.68 2.71 14.56
CA HIS A 201 9.32 1.50 13.83
C HIS A 201 10.13 0.31 14.32
N ASN A 202 9.64 -0.37 15.39
CA ASN A 202 10.37 -1.48 16.00
C ASN A 202 10.12 -2.81 15.29
N PHE A 203 8.90 -3.35 15.33
CA PHE A 203 8.58 -4.63 14.71
C PHE A 203 7.24 -4.60 13.98
N ALA A 204 7.23 -5.10 12.75
CA ALA A 204 6.00 -5.31 11.97
C ALA A 204 5.80 -6.78 11.64
N ILE A 205 4.57 -7.26 11.86
CA ILE A 205 4.06 -8.54 11.37
C ILE A 205 3.04 -8.24 10.29
N VAL A 206 3.36 -8.57 9.03
CA VAL A 206 2.49 -8.30 7.88
C VAL A 206 1.63 -9.52 7.59
N ASP A 207 0.30 -9.39 7.81
CA ASP A 207 -0.67 -10.43 7.43
C ASP A 207 -0.97 -10.32 5.93
N GLU A 208 -1.02 -11.45 5.24
CA GLU A 208 -1.09 -11.51 3.79
C GLU A 208 0.03 -10.71 3.11
N VAL A 209 1.27 -11.01 3.53
CA VAL A 209 2.49 -10.28 3.15
C VAL A 209 2.70 -10.17 1.64
N ASP A 210 2.26 -11.14 0.88
CA ASP A 210 2.32 -11.13 -0.59
C ASP A 210 1.37 -10.11 -1.23
N SER A 211 0.21 -9.84 -0.62
CA SER A 211 -0.66 -8.75 -1.07
C SER A 211 -0.03 -7.38 -0.84
N ILE A 212 0.46 -7.17 0.37
CA ILE A 212 0.95 -5.86 0.80
C ILE A 212 2.31 -5.53 0.17
N LEU A 213 3.27 -6.47 0.23
CA LEU A 213 4.63 -6.21 -0.20
C LEU A 213 4.90 -6.50 -1.69
N ILE A 214 4.00 -7.20 -2.38
CA ILE A 214 4.15 -7.49 -3.81
C ILE A 214 3.07 -6.78 -4.63
N ASP A 215 1.78 -7.06 -4.38
CA ASP A 215 0.70 -6.52 -5.22
C ASP A 215 0.52 -5.01 -5.08
N GLU A 216 0.33 -4.54 -3.85
CA GLU A 216 0.12 -3.13 -3.56
C GLU A 216 1.41 -2.29 -3.67
N ALA A 217 2.58 -2.95 -3.67
CA ALA A 217 3.88 -2.29 -3.74
C ALA A 217 4.28 -1.78 -5.14
N ARG A 218 3.35 -1.74 -6.09
CA ARG A 218 3.56 -1.14 -7.43
C ARG A 218 3.43 0.37 -7.44
N THR A 219 2.65 0.93 -6.53
CA THR A 219 2.39 2.36 -6.43
C THR A 219 2.84 2.90 -5.08
N PRO A 220 3.53 4.04 -5.03
CA PRO A 220 3.89 4.66 -3.77
C PRO A 220 2.67 5.22 -3.04
N LEU A 221 2.84 5.47 -1.75
CA LEU A 221 1.93 6.31 -0.98
C LEU A 221 2.27 7.77 -1.26
N ILE A 222 1.27 8.57 -1.58
CA ILE A 222 1.44 9.99 -1.93
C ILE A 222 0.45 10.82 -1.13
N ILE A 223 0.94 11.84 -0.45
CA ILE A 223 0.11 12.92 0.08
C ILE A 223 0.18 14.06 -0.92
N SER A 224 -0.98 14.46 -1.40
CA SER A 224 -1.12 15.55 -2.37
C SER A 224 -1.72 16.79 -1.71
N GLY A 225 -1.34 17.95 -2.23
CA GLY A 225 -1.95 19.23 -1.94
C GLY A 225 -2.44 19.91 -3.23
N ARG A 226 -3.08 21.05 -3.11
CA ARG A 226 -3.63 21.79 -4.26
C ARG A 226 -2.51 22.30 -5.15
N GLY A 227 -2.56 21.92 -6.41
CA GLY A 227 -1.69 22.44 -7.46
C GLY A 227 -2.25 23.72 -8.10
N ASP A 228 -1.38 24.47 -8.75
CA ASP A 228 -1.70 25.77 -9.35
C ASP A 228 -2.17 25.67 -10.83
N LYS A 229 -2.03 24.48 -11.47
CA LYS A 229 -2.28 24.32 -12.90
C LYS A 229 -3.78 24.28 -13.24
N SER A 230 -4.12 24.83 -14.40
CA SER A 230 -5.50 24.94 -14.91
C SER A 230 -6.05 23.58 -15.37
N THR A 231 -7.32 23.29 -15.06
CA THR A 231 -8.01 22.05 -15.45
C THR A 231 -8.73 22.15 -16.81
N SER A 232 -8.73 23.31 -17.45
CA SER A 232 -9.53 23.55 -18.67
C SER A 232 -9.04 22.73 -19.88
N LEU A 233 -7.76 22.39 -19.94
CA LEU A 233 -7.15 21.71 -21.07
C LEU A 233 -7.61 20.26 -21.20
N TYR A 234 -7.84 19.54 -20.10
CA TYR A 234 -8.25 18.13 -20.10
C TYR A 234 -9.53 17.87 -20.90
N GLY A 235 -10.56 18.73 -20.73
CA GLY A 235 -11.82 18.58 -21.45
C GLY A 235 -11.71 18.86 -22.96
N VAL A 236 -10.80 19.75 -23.36
CA VAL A 236 -10.54 20.06 -24.78
C VAL A 236 -9.77 18.91 -25.44
N VAL A 237 -8.75 18.43 -24.75
CA VAL A 237 -7.89 17.35 -25.25
C VAL A 237 -8.64 16.00 -25.28
N ASP A 238 -9.54 15.74 -24.34
CA ASP A 238 -10.40 14.54 -24.39
C ASP A 238 -11.31 14.55 -25.62
N LYS A 239 -11.92 15.69 -25.96
CA LYS A 239 -12.69 15.81 -27.19
C LYS A 239 -11.85 15.54 -28.43
N PHE A 240 -10.62 16.02 -28.46
CA PHE A 240 -9.68 15.74 -29.54
C PHE A 240 -9.34 14.23 -29.59
N ALA A 241 -8.96 13.62 -28.47
CA ALA A 241 -8.61 12.21 -28.39
C ALA A 241 -9.71 11.28 -28.91
N LYS A 242 -10.98 11.62 -28.64
CA LYS A 242 -12.16 10.90 -29.15
C LYS A 242 -12.36 10.99 -30.66
N THR A 243 -11.68 11.93 -31.35
CA THR A 243 -11.70 12.01 -32.82
C THR A 243 -10.65 11.14 -33.51
N LEU A 244 -9.70 10.62 -32.72
CA LEU A 244 -8.58 9.84 -33.24
C LEU A 244 -8.92 8.35 -33.37
N THR A 245 -8.36 7.70 -34.37
CA THR A 245 -8.55 6.27 -34.67
C THR A 245 -7.41 5.46 -34.06
N PRO A 246 -7.70 4.55 -33.09
CA PRO A 246 -6.70 3.66 -32.51
C PRO A 246 -6.36 2.49 -33.41
N THR A 247 -5.17 1.91 -33.21
CA THR A 247 -4.81 0.57 -33.63
C THR A 247 -4.13 -0.17 -32.50
N MET A 248 -4.27 -1.50 -32.46
CA MET A 248 -3.58 -2.33 -31.48
C MET A 248 -2.23 -2.79 -32.03
N VAL A 249 -1.22 -2.92 -31.17
CA VAL A 249 0.04 -3.55 -31.53
C VAL A 249 -0.22 -5.01 -31.86
N VAL A 250 0.02 -5.40 -33.10
CA VAL A 250 0.05 -6.79 -33.56
C VAL A 250 1.50 -7.18 -33.74
N GLU A 251 1.97 -8.22 -33.04
CA GLU A 251 3.30 -8.80 -33.30
C GLU A 251 3.26 -9.48 -34.67
N MET A 252 3.73 -8.80 -35.69
CA MET A 252 3.94 -9.36 -37.01
C MET A 252 5.42 -9.67 -37.27
N ASP A 253 5.69 -10.79 -37.91
CA ASP A 253 7.06 -11.28 -38.15
C ASP A 253 7.90 -10.39 -39.11
N SER A 254 7.28 -9.41 -39.78
CA SER A 254 7.98 -8.51 -40.68
C SER A 254 7.85 -7.02 -40.27
N LYS A 255 8.99 -6.30 -40.28
CA LYS A 255 9.01 -4.86 -39.99
C LYS A 255 8.19 -4.03 -41.00
N GLN A 256 8.05 -4.47 -42.22
CA GLN A 256 7.33 -3.77 -43.27
C GLN A 256 5.82 -3.78 -43.05
N ASP A 257 5.25 -4.91 -42.59
CA ASP A 257 3.81 -5.02 -42.29
C ASP A 257 3.44 -4.21 -41.05
N GLN A 258 4.36 -4.02 -40.10
CA GLN A 258 4.17 -3.13 -38.93
C GLN A 258 4.15 -1.65 -39.33
N GLU A 259 4.99 -1.22 -40.27
CA GLU A 259 5.02 0.15 -40.76
C GLU A 259 3.74 0.51 -41.52
N ASP A 260 3.24 -0.38 -42.42
CA ASP A 260 2.01 -0.17 -43.17
C ASP A 260 0.75 -0.12 -42.32
N THR A 261 0.70 -0.90 -41.26
CA THR A 261 -0.45 -0.90 -40.31
C THR A 261 -0.45 0.35 -39.42
N ASN A 262 0.73 0.84 -39.05
CA ASN A 262 0.90 2.04 -38.22
C ASN A 262 0.61 3.34 -39.01
N GLU A 263 0.83 3.36 -40.34
CA GLU A 263 0.56 4.52 -41.16
C GLU A 263 -0.92 4.90 -41.26
N ASN A 264 -1.82 3.95 -41.04
CA ASN A 264 -3.26 4.17 -41.14
C ASN A 264 -3.95 4.54 -39.80
N ALA A 265 -3.26 4.50 -38.67
CA ALA A 265 -3.80 4.81 -37.36
C ALA A 265 -3.28 6.17 -36.84
N ASP A 266 -4.08 6.83 -36.00
CA ASP A 266 -3.70 8.09 -35.37
C ASP A 266 -2.93 7.87 -34.05
N TYR A 267 -3.18 6.74 -33.37
CA TYR A 267 -2.39 6.31 -32.23
C TYR A 267 -2.40 4.79 -32.06
N ILE A 268 -1.39 4.28 -31.38
CA ILE A 268 -1.14 2.87 -31.18
C ILE A 268 -1.34 2.52 -29.72
N ILE A 269 -2.09 1.46 -29.45
CA ILE A 269 -2.33 0.92 -28.10
C ILE A 269 -1.49 -0.35 -27.95
N ASP A 270 -0.62 -0.37 -26.96
CA ASP A 270 0.07 -1.57 -26.49
C ASP A 270 -0.60 -2.08 -25.21
N GLU A 271 -1.46 -3.10 -25.34
CA GLU A 271 -2.13 -3.71 -24.19
C GLU A 271 -1.15 -4.39 -23.22
N LYS A 272 -0.04 -4.92 -23.75
CA LYS A 272 1.00 -5.55 -22.93
C LYS A 272 1.73 -4.54 -22.06
N ALA A 273 2.06 -3.39 -22.63
CA ALA A 273 2.74 -2.31 -21.93
C ALA A 273 1.79 -1.39 -21.17
N LYS A 274 0.48 -1.48 -21.40
CA LYS A 274 -0.54 -0.53 -20.92
C LYS A 274 -0.21 0.91 -21.31
N THR A 275 0.24 1.11 -22.56
CA THR A 275 0.61 2.42 -23.10
C THR A 275 -0.19 2.76 -24.36
N ALA A 276 -0.33 4.05 -24.62
CA ALA A 276 -0.90 4.58 -25.84
C ALA A 276 0.05 5.64 -26.40
N THR A 277 0.45 5.51 -27.67
CA THR A 277 1.44 6.39 -28.30
C THR A 277 0.86 7.01 -29.57
N ILE A 278 0.97 8.32 -29.69
CA ILE A 278 0.52 9.06 -30.88
C ILE A 278 1.45 8.77 -32.06
N THR A 279 0.88 8.57 -33.25
CA THR A 279 1.61 8.37 -34.52
C THR A 279 1.93 9.70 -35.20
N ARG A 280 2.75 9.69 -36.25
CA ARG A 280 3.00 10.88 -37.09
C ARG A 280 1.70 11.48 -37.62
N ARG A 281 0.76 10.65 -38.03
CA ARG A 281 -0.57 11.08 -38.49
C ARG A 281 -1.38 11.74 -37.40
N GLY A 282 -1.34 11.17 -36.20
CA GLY A 282 -1.98 11.75 -34.99
C GLY A 282 -1.36 13.09 -34.61
N VAL A 283 -0.02 13.20 -34.65
CA VAL A 283 0.69 14.47 -34.40
C VAL A 283 0.21 15.54 -35.36
N LYS A 284 0.16 15.25 -36.70
CA LYS A 284 -0.31 16.23 -37.67
C LYS A 284 -1.76 16.64 -37.43
N LYS A 285 -2.64 15.72 -37.07
CA LYS A 285 -4.02 16.07 -36.68
C LYS A 285 -4.09 16.93 -35.41
N ALA A 286 -3.19 16.71 -34.47
CA ALA A 286 -3.10 17.52 -33.26
C ALA A 286 -2.62 18.95 -33.60
N GLU A 287 -1.61 19.10 -34.44
CA GLU A 287 -1.11 20.37 -34.94
C GLU A 287 -2.20 21.16 -35.64
N ASP A 288 -2.94 20.51 -36.55
CA ASP A 288 -4.09 21.11 -37.25
C ASP A 288 -5.24 21.49 -36.28
N TYR A 289 -5.56 20.65 -35.29
CA TYR A 289 -6.67 20.86 -34.39
C TYR A 289 -6.40 22.00 -33.40
N PHE A 290 -5.18 22.08 -32.85
CA PHE A 290 -4.78 23.07 -31.87
C PHE A 290 -4.15 24.33 -32.54
N ALA A 291 -4.05 24.37 -33.87
CA ALA A 291 -3.47 25.46 -34.66
C ALA A 291 -2.03 25.81 -34.19
N ILE A 292 -1.18 24.80 -34.07
CA ILE A 292 0.24 24.92 -33.69
C ILE A 292 1.13 24.36 -34.79
N ASP A 293 2.33 24.93 -34.95
CA ASP A 293 3.24 24.54 -36.03
C ASP A 293 4.01 23.23 -35.72
N ASN A 294 4.33 22.97 -34.45
CA ASN A 294 5.11 21.79 -34.04
C ASN A 294 4.69 21.34 -32.63
N LEU A 295 4.04 20.17 -32.52
CA LEU A 295 3.62 19.60 -31.26
C LEU A 295 4.81 19.20 -30.36
N MET A 296 5.95 18.88 -30.95
CA MET A 296 7.16 18.46 -30.22
C MET A 296 8.05 19.63 -29.77
N ALA A 297 7.67 20.87 -30.04
CA ALA A 297 8.41 22.05 -29.59
C ALA A 297 8.34 22.20 -28.07
N PRO A 298 9.38 22.72 -27.41
CA PRO A 298 9.42 22.84 -25.94
C PRO A 298 8.21 23.57 -25.34
N GLU A 299 7.70 24.60 -25.99
CA GLU A 299 6.50 25.35 -25.60
C GLU A 299 5.21 24.51 -25.63
N ASN A 300 5.15 23.44 -26.40
CA ASN A 300 3.99 22.57 -26.57
C ASN A 300 4.06 21.27 -25.76
N LEU A 301 5.11 21.03 -24.98
CA LEU A 301 5.29 19.81 -24.20
C LEU A 301 4.14 19.55 -23.22
N THR A 302 3.60 20.61 -22.61
CA THR A 302 2.43 20.49 -21.73
C THR A 302 1.20 19.98 -22.48
N LEU A 303 0.95 20.47 -23.69
CA LEU A 303 -0.15 19.99 -24.53
C LEU A 303 0.08 18.53 -24.97
N LEU A 304 1.28 18.18 -25.39
CA LEU A 304 1.67 16.81 -25.74
C LEU A 304 1.45 15.84 -24.55
N HIS A 305 1.83 16.27 -23.34
CA HIS A 305 1.58 15.48 -22.14
C HIS A 305 0.07 15.22 -21.92
N HIS A 306 -0.75 16.25 -22.01
CA HIS A 306 -2.22 16.09 -21.86
C HIS A 306 -2.82 15.20 -22.95
N ILE A 307 -2.31 15.30 -24.20
CA ILE A 307 -2.74 14.41 -25.31
C ILE A 307 -2.38 12.96 -24.97
N ASN A 308 -1.16 12.68 -24.54
CA ASN A 308 -0.75 11.33 -24.16
C ASN A 308 -1.60 10.76 -23.01
N GLN A 309 -1.92 11.56 -21.99
CA GLN A 309 -2.79 11.12 -20.91
C GLN A 309 -4.24 10.87 -21.39
N ALA A 310 -4.76 11.70 -22.28
CA ALA A 310 -6.10 11.48 -22.84
C ALA A 310 -6.15 10.23 -23.74
N LEU A 311 -5.10 9.96 -24.52
CA LEU A 311 -4.98 8.73 -25.33
C LEU A 311 -4.91 7.50 -24.44
N LYS A 312 -4.15 7.56 -23.33
CA LYS A 312 -4.06 6.49 -22.34
C LYS A 312 -5.40 6.27 -21.64
N ALA A 313 -6.07 7.35 -21.22
CA ALA A 313 -7.39 7.26 -20.59
C ALA A 313 -8.45 6.63 -21.52
N ASN A 314 -8.48 7.01 -22.80
CA ASN A 314 -9.46 6.53 -23.75
C ASN A 314 -9.11 5.15 -24.34
N GLY A 315 -7.82 4.86 -24.58
CA GLY A 315 -7.38 3.65 -25.26
C GLY A 315 -7.08 2.48 -24.32
N VAL A 316 -6.55 2.75 -23.13
CA VAL A 316 -6.04 1.72 -22.21
C VAL A 316 -6.95 1.53 -21.00
N MET A 317 -7.41 2.63 -20.37
CA MET A 317 -8.14 2.57 -19.10
C MET A 317 -9.61 2.18 -19.32
N ARG A 318 -10.06 1.12 -18.66
CA ARG A 318 -11.40 0.54 -18.82
C ARG A 318 -12.25 0.76 -17.57
N LYS A 319 -13.46 1.27 -17.78
CA LYS A 319 -14.47 1.40 -16.73
C LYS A 319 -14.88 0.02 -16.22
N ASP A 320 -15.19 -0.10 -14.93
CA ASP A 320 -15.55 -1.33 -14.22
C ASP A 320 -14.43 -2.41 -14.16
N ILE A 321 -13.22 -2.07 -14.66
CA ILE A 321 -12.01 -2.88 -14.55
C ILE A 321 -10.93 -2.11 -13.78
N ASP A 322 -10.48 -0.97 -14.32
CA ASP A 322 -9.42 -0.15 -13.73
C ASP A 322 -9.98 0.91 -12.77
N TYR A 323 -11.22 1.35 -12.99
CA TYR A 323 -11.92 2.35 -12.18
C TYR A 323 -13.44 2.21 -12.28
N ILE A 324 -14.14 2.78 -11.29
CA ILE A 324 -15.60 2.99 -11.32
C ILE A 324 -15.91 4.48 -11.19
N VAL A 325 -17.14 4.85 -11.57
CA VAL A 325 -17.68 6.18 -11.30
C VAL A 325 -18.79 6.03 -10.26
N GLU A 326 -18.59 6.65 -9.10
CA GLU A 326 -19.52 6.60 -7.96
C GLU A 326 -19.69 8.02 -7.41
N ASP A 327 -20.90 8.43 -7.14
CA ASP A 327 -21.26 9.77 -6.62
C ASP A 327 -20.66 10.96 -7.42
N GLY A 328 -20.40 10.76 -8.72
CA GLY A 328 -19.81 11.77 -9.59
C GLY A 328 -18.30 11.89 -9.49
N GLU A 329 -17.65 10.94 -8.86
CA GLU A 329 -16.18 10.85 -8.73
C GLU A 329 -15.65 9.55 -9.36
N VAL A 330 -14.42 9.61 -9.87
CA VAL A 330 -13.68 8.44 -10.34
C VAL A 330 -12.99 7.78 -9.15
N VAL A 331 -13.27 6.50 -8.93
CA VAL A 331 -12.64 5.69 -7.87
C VAL A 331 -11.85 4.57 -8.51
N ILE A 332 -10.59 4.44 -8.15
CA ILE A 332 -9.69 3.39 -8.65
C ILE A 332 -10.15 2.03 -8.13
N ILE A 333 -10.11 1.02 -9.00
CA ILE A 333 -10.20 -0.39 -8.61
C ILE A 333 -8.78 -0.96 -8.62
N ASP A 334 -8.39 -1.56 -7.53
CA ASP A 334 -7.14 -2.31 -7.49
C ASP A 334 -7.23 -3.56 -8.38
N GLU A 335 -6.35 -3.65 -9.33
CA GLU A 335 -6.32 -4.71 -10.35
C GLU A 335 -6.19 -6.12 -9.75
N PHE A 336 -5.53 -6.23 -8.59
CA PHE A 336 -5.26 -7.52 -7.94
C PHE A 336 -6.33 -7.93 -6.97
N THR A 337 -6.80 -7.00 -6.15
CA THR A 337 -7.80 -7.30 -5.12
C THR A 337 -9.22 -7.04 -5.60
N GLY A 338 -9.40 -6.31 -6.71
CA GLY A 338 -10.70 -5.88 -7.22
C GLY A 338 -11.42 -4.94 -6.25
N ARG A 339 -10.70 -4.30 -5.33
CA ARG A 339 -11.26 -3.40 -4.30
C ARG A 339 -11.19 -1.95 -4.71
N LYS A 340 -12.15 -1.18 -4.20
CA LYS A 340 -12.13 0.29 -4.33
C LYS A 340 -10.97 0.86 -3.51
N MET A 341 -10.17 1.70 -4.14
CA MET A 341 -9.08 2.43 -3.49
C MET A 341 -9.54 3.87 -3.22
N LEU A 342 -10.29 4.06 -2.14
CA LEU A 342 -10.80 5.37 -1.77
C LEU A 342 -9.66 6.33 -1.43
N GLY A 343 -9.77 7.57 -1.91
CA GLY A 343 -8.77 8.61 -1.65
C GLY A 343 -7.47 8.50 -2.46
N ARG A 344 -7.30 7.46 -3.28
CA ARG A 344 -6.18 7.35 -4.23
C ARG A 344 -6.55 7.92 -5.60
N ARG A 345 -5.54 8.47 -6.29
CA ARG A 345 -5.66 9.00 -7.64
C ARG A 345 -4.57 8.44 -8.54
N PHE A 346 -4.84 8.32 -9.83
CA PHE A 346 -3.80 8.06 -10.82
C PHE A 346 -2.90 9.28 -10.96
N ASN A 347 -1.61 9.02 -11.13
CA ASN A 347 -0.59 10.06 -11.25
C ASN A 347 -0.58 10.77 -12.63
N ASP A 348 0.22 11.80 -12.74
CA ASP A 348 0.60 12.48 -13.98
C ASP A 348 -0.58 13.02 -14.81
N GLY A 349 -1.67 13.43 -14.17
CA GLY A 349 -2.85 13.93 -14.86
C GLY A 349 -3.75 12.85 -15.46
N LEU A 350 -3.40 11.54 -15.34
CA LEU A 350 -4.23 10.45 -15.85
C LEU A 350 -5.60 10.40 -15.17
N HIS A 351 -5.66 10.69 -13.87
CA HIS A 351 -6.96 10.73 -13.15
C HIS A 351 -7.88 11.79 -13.72
N GLN A 352 -7.36 13.00 -13.95
CA GLN A 352 -8.08 14.10 -14.55
C GLN A 352 -8.49 13.80 -16.01
N ALA A 353 -7.63 13.10 -16.75
CA ALA A 353 -7.98 12.65 -18.11
C ALA A 353 -9.14 11.64 -18.10
N ILE A 354 -9.20 10.75 -17.09
CA ILE A 354 -10.32 9.82 -16.89
C ILE A 354 -11.57 10.57 -16.43
N GLU A 355 -11.45 11.54 -15.52
CA GLU A 355 -12.55 12.41 -15.10
C GLU A 355 -13.16 13.15 -16.33
N ALA A 356 -12.30 13.66 -17.23
CA ALA A 356 -12.75 14.29 -18.47
C ALA A 356 -13.42 13.30 -19.43
N LYS A 357 -12.86 12.08 -19.58
CA LYS A 357 -13.42 10.99 -20.38
C LYS A 357 -14.83 10.62 -19.94
N GLU A 358 -15.07 10.49 -18.64
CA GLU A 358 -16.37 10.13 -18.05
C GLU A 358 -17.33 11.31 -17.90
N GLY A 359 -16.87 12.54 -18.21
CA GLY A 359 -17.69 13.76 -18.12
C GLY A 359 -18.04 14.17 -16.70
N VAL A 360 -17.28 13.70 -15.70
CA VAL A 360 -17.40 14.16 -14.32
C VAL A 360 -16.60 15.45 -14.13
N LYS A 361 -16.76 16.10 -12.97
CA LYS A 361 -16.02 17.33 -12.68
C LYS A 361 -14.53 17.05 -12.58
N VAL A 362 -13.75 17.62 -13.50
CA VAL A 362 -12.29 17.52 -13.46
C VAL A 362 -11.74 18.28 -12.26
N ALA A 363 -11.09 17.57 -11.35
CA ALA A 363 -10.44 18.16 -10.20
C ALA A 363 -9.11 18.83 -10.61
N ARG A 364 -8.64 19.82 -9.83
CA ARG A 364 -7.35 20.46 -10.07
C ARG A 364 -6.24 19.44 -9.99
N GLU A 365 -5.16 19.65 -10.74
CA GLU A 365 -3.94 18.88 -10.56
C GLU A 365 -3.48 19.00 -9.12
N SER A 366 -2.98 17.91 -8.58
CA SER A 366 -2.44 17.86 -7.23
C SER A 366 -0.93 17.94 -7.29
N LYS A 367 -0.34 18.71 -6.35
CA LYS A 367 1.10 18.75 -6.12
C LYS A 367 1.46 17.69 -5.10
N THR A 368 2.54 16.94 -5.33
CA THR A 368 3.04 15.95 -4.36
C THR A 368 3.69 16.66 -3.18
N LEU A 369 3.15 16.47 -1.98
CA LEU A 369 3.70 17.03 -0.75
C LEU A 369 4.65 16.07 -0.05
N ALA A 370 4.32 14.79 -0.04
CA ALA A 370 5.15 13.74 0.53
C ALA A 370 4.86 12.42 -0.19
N THR A 371 5.88 11.60 -0.34
CA THR A 371 5.76 10.29 -0.98
C THR A 371 6.69 9.27 -0.32
N ILE A 372 6.29 8.01 -0.30
CA ILE A 372 7.14 6.87 0.05
C ILE A 372 6.61 5.61 -0.61
N THR A 373 7.50 4.74 -1.09
CA THR A 373 7.10 3.39 -1.53
C THR A 373 6.85 2.47 -0.34
N PHE A 374 5.98 1.47 -0.51
CA PHE A 374 5.79 0.45 0.54
C PHE A 374 7.09 -0.26 0.87
N GLN A 375 7.94 -0.50 -0.14
CA GLN A 375 9.24 -1.12 0.04
C GLN A 375 10.10 -0.34 1.05
N ASN A 376 10.23 0.96 0.86
CA ASN A 376 11.02 1.81 1.73
C ASN A 376 10.34 2.03 3.08
N TYR A 377 9.01 2.15 3.12
CA TYR A 377 8.28 2.25 4.38
C TYR A 377 8.52 1.03 5.30
N PHE A 378 8.36 -0.19 4.77
CA PHE A 378 8.54 -1.40 5.59
C PHE A 378 10.02 -1.69 5.93
N ARG A 379 10.97 -1.12 5.19
CA ARG A 379 12.40 -1.16 5.55
C ARG A 379 12.76 -0.29 6.75
N LEU A 380 11.89 0.64 7.16
CA LEU A 380 12.10 1.46 8.38
C LEU A 380 11.99 0.63 9.66
N TYR A 381 11.31 -0.51 9.64
CA TYR A 381 11.19 -1.35 10.81
C TYR A 381 12.51 -2.06 11.13
N ASN A 382 12.91 -2.01 12.41
CA ASN A 382 14.09 -2.73 12.91
C ASN A 382 13.97 -4.24 12.66
N LYS A 383 12.75 -4.77 12.74
CA LYS A 383 12.42 -6.16 12.44
C LYS A 383 11.13 -6.23 11.63
N LEU A 384 11.18 -6.95 10.52
CA LEU A 384 10.04 -7.20 9.64
C LEU A 384 9.79 -8.70 9.54
N SER A 385 8.54 -9.10 9.58
CA SER A 385 8.11 -10.47 9.29
C SER A 385 6.75 -10.47 8.61
N GLY A 386 6.36 -11.61 8.08
CA GLY A 386 5.07 -11.71 7.42
C GLY A 386 4.57 -13.13 7.32
N MET A 387 3.30 -13.26 6.95
CA MET A 387 2.66 -14.55 6.76
C MET A 387 1.68 -14.52 5.59
N THR A 388 1.62 -15.60 4.85
CA THR A 388 0.64 -15.82 3.78
C THR A 388 0.56 -17.30 3.44
N GLY A 389 -0.41 -17.71 2.61
CA GLY A 389 -0.52 -19.09 2.10
C GLY A 389 0.30 -19.38 0.85
N THR A 390 0.97 -18.39 0.25
CA THR A 390 1.46 -18.43 -1.14
C THR A 390 2.77 -17.67 -1.38
N ALA A 391 3.65 -17.53 -0.38
CA ALA A 391 4.88 -16.75 -0.49
C ALA A 391 5.99 -17.40 -1.35
N MET A 392 6.04 -18.72 -1.41
CA MET A 392 7.13 -19.46 -2.10
C MET A 392 7.25 -19.15 -3.60
N THR A 393 6.18 -18.68 -4.24
CA THR A 393 6.23 -18.27 -5.66
C THR A 393 7.02 -17.00 -5.88
N GLU A 394 7.11 -16.15 -4.86
CA GLU A 394 7.76 -14.83 -4.87
C GLU A 394 8.98 -14.76 -3.93
N GLU A 395 9.54 -15.95 -3.52
CA GLU A 395 10.66 -16.05 -2.58
C GLU A 395 11.86 -15.18 -3.00
N ASP A 396 12.18 -15.19 -4.30
CA ASP A 396 13.32 -14.44 -4.83
C ASP A 396 13.12 -12.91 -4.65
N GLU A 397 11.91 -12.42 -4.85
CA GLU A 397 11.56 -11.00 -4.65
C GLU A 397 11.61 -10.61 -3.17
N PHE A 398 11.04 -11.42 -2.27
CA PHE A 398 11.12 -11.17 -0.83
C PHE A 398 12.55 -11.11 -0.33
N ARG A 399 13.40 -11.99 -0.83
CA ARG A 399 14.82 -12.02 -0.46
C ARG A 399 15.60 -10.83 -1.03
N GLU A 400 15.36 -10.48 -2.29
CA GLU A 400 16.08 -9.40 -2.97
C GLU A 400 15.71 -8.01 -2.43
N ILE A 401 14.41 -7.74 -2.29
CA ILE A 401 13.89 -6.41 -1.91
C ILE A 401 13.88 -6.21 -0.40
N TYR A 402 13.31 -7.17 0.35
CA TYR A 402 13.05 -7.01 1.78
C TYR A 402 14.02 -7.77 2.68
N LYS A 403 14.93 -8.56 2.10
CA LYS A 403 15.87 -9.42 2.84
C LYS A 403 15.17 -10.47 3.71
N LEU A 404 13.98 -10.89 3.32
CA LEU A 404 13.15 -11.86 4.02
C LEU A 404 13.25 -13.24 3.38
N ASP A 405 13.56 -14.26 4.19
CA ASP A 405 13.47 -15.66 3.77
C ASP A 405 12.04 -16.19 3.97
N VAL A 406 11.64 -17.14 3.11
CA VAL A 406 10.34 -17.80 3.20
C VAL A 406 10.52 -19.22 3.76
N ILE A 407 9.78 -19.52 4.83
CA ILE A 407 9.74 -20.86 5.43
C ILE A 407 8.36 -21.48 5.20
N ALA A 408 8.32 -22.56 4.41
CA ALA A 408 7.09 -23.31 4.19
C ALA A 408 6.80 -24.21 5.39
N ILE A 409 5.72 -23.90 6.12
CA ILE A 409 5.29 -24.63 7.31
C ILE A 409 4.32 -25.75 6.90
N PRO A 410 4.49 -26.99 7.41
CA PRO A 410 3.60 -28.07 7.11
C PRO A 410 2.18 -27.79 7.67
N THR A 411 1.15 -28.29 7.00
CA THR A 411 -0.23 -28.19 7.47
C THR A 411 -0.46 -29.09 8.69
N ASN A 412 -1.35 -28.64 9.59
CA ASN A 412 -1.74 -29.41 10.78
C ASN A 412 -2.35 -30.78 10.42
N ARG A 413 -3.15 -30.81 9.34
CA ARG A 413 -3.72 -32.02 8.78
C ARG A 413 -3.38 -32.15 7.30
N PRO A 414 -3.20 -33.37 6.76
CA PRO A 414 -2.95 -33.57 5.32
C PRO A 414 -4.05 -32.91 4.46
N ILE A 415 -3.65 -32.27 3.37
CA ILE A 415 -4.58 -31.70 2.40
C ILE A 415 -5.24 -32.85 1.62
N LYS A 416 -6.57 -32.91 1.63
CA LYS A 416 -7.37 -33.90 0.89
C LYS A 416 -7.95 -33.32 -0.42
N ARG A 417 -7.85 -32.00 -0.62
CA ARG A 417 -8.35 -31.35 -1.84
C ARG A 417 -7.73 -31.95 -3.09
N ILE A 418 -8.57 -32.17 -4.11
CA ILE A 418 -8.17 -32.66 -5.42
C ILE A 418 -8.07 -31.46 -6.37
N ASP A 419 -6.83 -31.14 -6.80
CA ASP A 419 -6.61 -30.11 -7.82
C ASP A 419 -6.56 -30.77 -9.20
N ARG A 420 -7.64 -30.59 -10.01
CA ARG A 420 -7.74 -31.15 -11.35
C ARG A 420 -6.97 -30.34 -12.37
N ASN A 421 -6.62 -30.98 -13.48
CA ASN A 421 -6.01 -30.29 -14.63
C ASN A 421 -6.98 -29.26 -15.21
N ASP A 422 -6.39 -28.22 -15.87
CA ASP A 422 -7.16 -27.21 -16.56
C ASP A 422 -7.90 -27.80 -17.77
N LEU A 423 -9.10 -27.31 -18.05
CA LEU A 423 -9.83 -27.55 -19.29
C LEU A 423 -9.68 -26.35 -20.21
N VAL A 424 -9.12 -26.54 -21.39
CA VAL A 424 -8.88 -25.47 -22.36
C VAL A 424 -9.82 -25.62 -23.54
N TYR A 425 -10.66 -24.62 -23.78
CA TYR A 425 -11.61 -24.52 -24.87
C TYR A 425 -11.08 -23.59 -25.95
N ARG A 426 -11.58 -23.74 -27.16
CA ARG A 426 -11.21 -22.90 -28.30
C ARG A 426 -11.81 -21.49 -28.15
N THR A 427 -13.08 -21.39 -27.70
CA THR A 427 -13.82 -20.12 -27.60
C THR A 427 -14.29 -19.85 -26.19
N GLU A 428 -14.46 -18.56 -25.82
CA GLU A 428 -15.06 -18.19 -24.54
C GLU A 428 -16.50 -18.68 -24.41
N ALA A 429 -17.25 -18.68 -25.51
CA ALA A 429 -18.63 -19.16 -25.52
C ALA A 429 -18.75 -20.64 -25.13
N ALA A 430 -17.85 -21.49 -25.62
CA ALA A 430 -17.80 -22.91 -25.25
C ALA A 430 -17.36 -23.08 -23.80
N LYS A 431 -16.38 -22.31 -23.34
CA LYS A 431 -15.94 -22.26 -21.94
C LYS A 431 -17.11 -21.95 -20.98
N TYR A 432 -17.86 -20.89 -21.24
CA TYR A 432 -18.98 -20.50 -20.37
C TYR A 432 -20.11 -21.53 -20.37
N ARG A 433 -20.39 -22.21 -21.48
CA ARG A 433 -21.35 -23.33 -21.52
C ARG A 433 -20.92 -24.44 -20.56
N ALA A 434 -19.67 -24.86 -20.65
CA ALA A 434 -19.11 -25.92 -19.80
C ALA A 434 -19.06 -25.49 -18.30
N ILE A 435 -18.77 -24.25 -18.00
CA ILE A 435 -18.81 -23.68 -16.65
C ILE A 435 -20.22 -23.82 -16.05
N ILE A 436 -21.25 -23.46 -16.83
CA ILE A 436 -22.65 -23.55 -16.37
C ILE A 436 -23.05 -24.99 -16.14
N GLU A 437 -22.70 -25.90 -17.04
CA GLU A 437 -22.96 -27.34 -16.88
C GLU A 437 -22.31 -27.90 -15.61
N GLN A 438 -21.05 -27.54 -15.34
CA GLN A 438 -20.36 -27.96 -14.12
C GLN A 438 -21.04 -27.39 -12.85
N ILE A 439 -21.47 -26.13 -12.88
CA ILE A 439 -22.18 -25.51 -11.76
C ILE A 439 -23.51 -26.22 -11.51
N MET A 440 -24.25 -26.58 -12.58
CA MET A 440 -25.51 -27.33 -12.48
C MET A 440 -25.28 -28.71 -11.86
N GLU A 441 -24.27 -29.44 -12.32
CA GLU A 441 -23.89 -30.75 -11.79
C GLU A 441 -23.56 -30.69 -10.29
N CYS A 442 -22.76 -29.70 -9.86
CA CYS A 442 -22.44 -29.52 -8.45
C CYS A 442 -23.68 -29.14 -7.63
N HIS A 443 -24.51 -28.25 -8.14
CA HIS A 443 -25.72 -27.78 -7.45
C HIS A 443 -26.72 -28.93 -7.25
N GLU A 444 -26.89 -29.78 -8.25
CA GLU A 444 -27.77 -30.98 -8.17
C GLU A 444 -27.26 -32.00 -7.14
N LYS A 445 -25.94 -32.13 -6.99
CA LYS A 445 -25.29 -32.95 -5.96
C LYS A 445 -25.32 -32.34 -4.55
N GLY A 446 -25.75 -31.08 -4.43
CA GLY A 446 -25.67 -30.31 -3.19
C GLY A 446 -24.26 -29.81 -2.85
N GLN A 447 -23.30 -29.94 -3.77
CA GLN A 447 -21.94 -29.46 -3.58
C GLN A 447 -21.87 -27.93 -3.75
N PRO A 448 -21.38 -27.17 -2.75
CA PRO A 448 -21.21 -25.72 -2.91
C PRO A 448 -20.11 -25.38 -3.91
N VAL A 449 -20.33 -24.34 -4.71
CA VAL A 449 -19.40 -23.87 -5.75
C VAL A 449 -19.02 -22.42 -5.50
N LEU A 450 -17.72 -22.16 -5.46
CA LEU A 450 -17.16 -20.81 -5.51
C LEU A 450 -16.53 -20.60 -6.88
N VAL A 451 -17.10 -19.66 -7.65
CA VAL A 451 -16.62 -19.31 -8.99
C VAL A 451 -15.74 -18.07 -8.89
N GLY A 452 -14.46 -18.19 -9.26
CA GLY A 452 -13.52 -17.07 -9.36
C GLY A 452 -13.54 -16.47 -10.76
N THR A 453 -13.78 -15.16 -10.87
CA THR A 453 -13.71 -14.39 -12.11
C THR A 453 -12.66 -13.29 -11.99
N ILE A 454 -12.05 -12.86 -13.11
CA ILE A 454 -11.00 -11.84 -13.11
C ILE A 454 -11.55 -10.40 -13.15
N SER A 455 -12.79 -10.19 -13.62
CA SER A 455 -13.39 -8.87 -13.74
C SER A 455 -14.85 -8.83 -13.29
N ILE A 456 -15.32 -7.60 -12.98
CA ILE A 456 -16.73 -7.35 -12.63
C ILE A 456 -17.63 -7.71 -13.82
N GLU A 457 -17.23 -7.32 -15.05
CA GLU A 457 -17.96 -7.59 -16.28
C GLU A 457 -18.20 -9.09 -16.47
N LYS A 458 -17.14 -9.92 -16.34
CA LYS A 458 -17.23 -11.38 -16.47
C LYS A 458 -18.10 -11.99 -15.36
N SER A 459 -18.08 -11.43 -14.16
CA SER A 459 -18.95 -11.87 -13.06
C SER A 459 -20.43 -11.57 -13.34
N GLU A 460 -20.73 -10.37 -13.88
CA GLU A 460 -22.09 -9.98 -14.26
C GLU A 460 -22.61 -10.77 -15.46
N LEU A 461 -21.76 -11.03 -16.46
CA LEU A 461 -22.08 -11.90 -17.60
C LEU A 461 -22.48 -13.30 -17.13
N LEU A 462 -21.65 -13.93 -16.31
CA LEU A 462 -21.92 -15.26 -15.77
C LEU A 462 -23.19 -15.27 -14.90
N SER A 463 -23.38 -14.22 -14.08
CA SER A 463 -24.60 -14.06 -13.28
C SER A 463 -25.86 -13.99 -14.17
N ALA A 464 -25.82 -13.23 -15.26
CA ALA A 464 -26.92 -13.14 -16.20
C ALA A 464 -27.24 -14.50 -16.86
N MET A 465 -26.19 -15.28 -17.19
CA MET A 465 -26.35 -16.62 -17.77
C MET A 465 -26.95 -17.62 -16.77
N LEU A 466 -26.53 -17.61 -15.51
CA LEU A 466 -27.07 -18.46 -14.45
C LEU A 466 -28.52 -18.10 -14.10
N LYS A 467 -28.90 -16.81 -14.11
CA LYS A 467 -30.27 -16.33 -13.93
C LYS A 467 -31.18 -16.89 -15.03
N LYS A 468 -30.73 -16.90 -16.29
CA LYS A 468 -31.50 -17.52 -17.41
C LYS A 468 -31.72 -19.01 -17.23
N LYS A 469 -30.83 -19.71 -16.50
CA LYS A 469 -30.96 -21.13 -16.16
C LYS A 469 -31.72 -21.36 -14.85
N GLY A 470 -32.16 -20.31 -14.15
CA GLY A 470 -32.92 -20.44 -12.90
C GLY A 470 -32.09 -20.83 -11.68
N ILE A 471 -30.75 -20.75 -11.75
CA ILE A 471 -29.87 -21.11 -10.65
C ILE A 471 -29.76 -19.94 -9.68
N LYS A 472 -30.13 -20.18 -8.41
CA LYS A 472 -29.94 -19.21 -7.33
C LYS A 472 -28.45 -19.06 -7.03
N HIS A 473 -27.95 -17.84 -7.04
CA HIS A 473 -26.53 -17.54 -6.77
C HIS A 473 -26.37 -16.17 -6.15
N GLU A 474 -25.26 -15.99 -5.46
CA GLU A 474 -24.82 -14.71 -4.93
C GLU A 474 -23.62 -14.18 -5.73
N VAL A 475 -23.55 -12.85 -5.92
CA VAL A 475 -22.45 -12.20 -6.65
C VAL A 475 -21.70 -11.28 -5.71
N LEU A 476 -20.40 -11.45 -5.67
CA LEU A 476 -19.46 -10.69 -4.87
C LEU A 476 -18.48 -9.97 -5.76
N ASN A 477 -18.63 -8.66 -5.85
CA ASN A 477 -17.72 -7.78 -6.60
C ASN A 477 -17.60 -6.42 -5.89
N ALA A 478 -16.74 -5.53 -6.39
CA ALA A 478 -16.45 -4.24 -5.79
C ALA A 478 -17.69 -3.33 -5.57
N LYS A 479 -18.78 -3.59 -6.29
CA LYS A 479 -20.05 -2.86 -6.13
C LYS A 479 -20.80 -3.21 -4.82
N TYR A 480 -20.52 -4.39 -4.22
CA TYR A 480 -21.24 -4.91 -3.05
C TYR A 480 -20.35 -5.11 -1.82
N HIS A 481 -19.34 -4.32 -1.67
CA HIS A 481 -18.29 -4.45 -0.66
C HIS A 481 -18.81 -4.56 0.80
N ALA A 482 -19.85 -3.81 1.15
CA ALA A 482 -20.39 -3.80 2.52
C ALA A 482 -20.97 -5.16 2.99
N LYS A 483 -21.37 -6.06 2.06
CA LYS A 483 -21.91 -7.38 2.35
C LYS A 483 -20.93 -8.53 2.09
N GLU A 484 -19.70 -8.20 1.73
CA GLU A 484 -18.68 -9.17 1.30
C GLU A 484 -18.49 -10.29 2.31
N ALA A 485 -18.19 -9.93 3.56
CA ALA A 485 -17.89 -10.90 4.61
C ALA A 485 -19.09 -11.84 4.90
N GLU A 486 -20.30 -11.31 4.82
CA GLU A 486 -21.53 -12.07 5.07
C GLU A 486 -21.80 -13.10 3.94
N ILE A 487 -21.63 -12.68 2.68
CA ILE A 487 -21.82 -13.56 1.51
C ILE A 487 -20.78 -14.67 1.52
N VAL A 488 -19.51 -14.33 1.73
CA VAL A 488 -18.40 -15.30 1.75
C VAL A 488 -18.57 -16.32 2.88
N ALA A 489 -18.97 -15.87 4.07
CA ALA A 489 -19.19 -16.75 5.20
C ALA A 489 -20.29 -17.82 4.92
N GLN A 490 -21.20 -17.55 4.00
CA GLN A 490 -22.28 -18.47 3.62
C GLN A 490 -22.00 -19.25 2.32
N ALA A 491 -20.87 -19.02 1.66
CA ALA A 491 -20.51 -19.71 0.40
C ALA A 491 -20.30 -21.23 0.56
N GLY A 492 -20.07 -21.70 1.78
CA GLY A 492 -19.95 -23.14 2.09
C GLY A 492 -21.26 -23.86 2.40
N LYS A 493 -22.43 -23.22 2.26
CA LYS A 493 -23.75 -23.88 2.45
C LYS A 493 -24.00 -24.93 1.39
N LEU A 494 -24.79 -25.93 1.76
CA LEU A 494 -25.23 -27.01 0.84
C LEU A 494 -25.85 -26.43 -0.44
N GLY A 495 -25.27 -26.76 -1.60
CA GLY A 495 -25.72 -26.32 -2.92
C GLY A 495 -25.59 -24.83 -3.19
N ALA A 496 -24.85 -24.08 -2.38
CA ALA A 496 -24.63 -22.65 -2.61
C ALA A 496 -23.78 -22.42 -3.88
N VAL A 497 -24.15 -21.40 -4.67
CA VAL A 497 -23.37 -20.93 -5.81
C VAL A 497 -22.98 -19.48 -5.55
N THR A 498 -21.69 -19.22 -5.47
CA THR A 498 -21.16 -17.88 -5.22
C THR A 498 -20.18 -17.49 -6.33
N ILE A 499 -20.42 -16.38 -7.00
CA ILE A 499 -19.49 -15.79 -7.98
C ILE A 499 -18.72 -14.70 -7.26
N ALA A 500 -17.41 -14.78 -7.28
CA ALA A 500 -16.53 -13.78 -6.64
C ALA A 500 -15.51 -13.25 -7.64
N THR A 501 -15.39 -11.93 -7.73
CA THR A 501 -14.28 -11.34 -8.47
C THR A 501 -13.00 -11.46 -7.65
N ASN A 502 -11.95 -11.88 -8.31
CA ASN A 502 -10.58 -11.93 -7.85
C ASN A 502 -10.42 -12.33 -6.37
N MET A 503 -10.00 -11.44 -5.51
CA MET A 503 -9.71 -11.70 -4.11
C MET A 503 -10.84 -11.35 -3.14
N ALA A 504 -12.06 -11.17 -3.65
CA ALA A 504 -13.21 -10.90 -2.78
C ALA A 504 -13.32 -11.97 -1.66
N GLY A 505 -13.49 -11.50 -0.42
CA GLY A 505 -13.53 -12.37 0.76
C GLY A 505 -12.15 -12.87 1.23
N ARG A 506 -11.04 -12.24 0.81
CA ARG A 506 -9.70 -12.54 1.35
C ARG A 506 -9.68 -12.27 2.86
N GLY A 507 -9.04 -13.16 3.62
CA GLY A 507 -9.02 -13.07 5.08
C GLY A 507 -10.27 -13.63 5.78
N THR A 508 -11.34 -13.96 5.02
CA THR A 508 -12.56 -14.57 5.58
C THR A 508 -12.56 -16.07 5.34
N ASP A 509 -12.83 -16.85 6.39
CA ASP A 509 -12.91 -18.30 6.29
C ASP A 509 -14.27 -18.76 5.75
N ILE A 510 -14.23 -19.67 4.76
CA ILE A 510 -15.42 -20.36 4.25
C ILE A 510 -15.58 -21.68 5.02
N MET A 511 -16.58 -21.73 5.87
CA MET A 511 -16.89 -22.91 6.65
C MET A 511 -17.91 -23.80 5.91
N LEU A 512 -17.64 -25.10 5.83
CA LEU A 512 -18.58 -26.07 5.24
C LEU A 512 -19.86 -26.14 6.08
N GLY A 513 -21.00 -26.08 5.42
CA GLY A 513 -22.32 -26.00 6.04
C GLY A 513 -22.81 -24.58 6.33
N GLY A 514 -21.94 -23.57 6.26
CA GLY A 514 -22.20 -22.16 6.57
C GLY A 514 -21.53 -21.70 7.87
N ASN A 515 -21.73 -20.44 8.25
CA ASN A 515 -21.16 -19.84 9.45
C ASN A 515 -22.26 -19.53 10.47
N ALA A 516 -22.25 -20.25 11.60
CA ALA A 516 -23.24 -20.11 12.69
C ALA A 516 -23.21 -18.74 13.35
N GLU A 517 -22.04 -18.13 13.49
CA GLU A 517 -21.86 -16.80 14.08
C GLU A 517 -22.56 -15.72 13.26
N PHE A 518 -22.38 -15.73 11.93
CA PHE A 518 -23.08 -14.80 11.04
C PHE A 518 -24.60 -14.99 11.08
N LEU A 519 -25.07 -16.24 11.19
CA LEU A 519 -26.51 -16.51 11.30
C LEU A 519 -27.08 -15.97 12.62
N ALA A 520 -26.36 -16.15 13.73
CA ALA A 520 -26.77 -15.62 15.03
C ALA A 520 -26.79 -14.08 15.03
N ARG A 521 -25.76 -13.42 14.49
CA ARG A 521 -25.72 -11.96 14.32
C ARG A 521 -26.89 -11.45 13.46
N ALA A 522 -27.15 -12.08 12.34
CA ALA A 522 -28.25 -11.71 11.45
C ALA A 522 -29.62 -11.80 12.16
N GLU A 523 -29.81 -12.79 13.01
CA GLU A 523 -31.02 -12.93 13.78
C GLU A 523 -31.14 -11.87 14.88
N MET A 524 -30.05 -11.51 15.56
CA MET A 524 -30.03 -10.40 16.51
C MET A 524 -30.36 -9.06 15.85
N ARG A 525 -29.83 -8.81 14.64
CA ARG A 525 -30.19 -7.63 13.83
C ARG A 525 -31.68 -7.59 13.50
N LYS A 526 -32.29 -8.73 13.14
CA LYS A 526 -33.73 -8.82 12.90
C LYS A 526 -34.56 -8.53 14.16
N LYS A 527 -34.02 -8.85 15.33
CA LYS A 527 -34.61 -8.52 16.64
C LYS A 527 -34.33 -7.08 17.06
N ALA A 528 -33.74 -6.27 16.15
CA ALA A 528 -33.45 -4.83 16.33
C ALA A 528 -32.44 -4.50 17.45
N TYR A 529 -31.53 -5.41 17.78
CA TYR A 529 -30.38 -5.07 18.62
C TYR A 529 -29.44 -4.09 17.92
N PRO A 530 -28.96 -3.04 18.59
CA PRO A 530 -27.94 -2.15 18.06
C PRO A 530 -26.63 -2.90 17.75
N GLU A 531 -25.91 -2.51 16.69
CA GLU A 531 -24.64 -3.16 16.32
C GLU A 531 -23.59 -3.10 17.44
N GLU A 532 -23.58 -2.04 18.25
CA GLU A 532 -22.71 -1.89 19.40
C GLU A 532 -22.99 -3.00 20.43
N ILE A 533 -24.25 -3.22 20.77
CA ILE A 533 -24.67 -4.26 21.70
C ILE A 533 -24.38 -5.67 21.15
N ILE A 534 -24.60 -5.89 19.84
CA ILE A 534 -24.27 -7.18 19.20
C ILE A 534 -22.75 -7.42 19.28
N THR A 535 -21.95 -6.40 19.04
CA THR A 535 -20.49 -6.52 19.10
C THR A 535 -20.00 -6.83 20.52
N GLU A 536 -20.58 -6.17 21.53
CA GLU A 536 -20.27 -6.42 22.94
C GLU A 536 -20.79 -7.78 23.42
N ALA A 537 -21.94 -8.21 22.95
CA ALA A 537 -22.51 -9.52 23.28
C ALA A 537 -21.63 -10.68 22.80
N ILE A 538 -21.00 -10.54 21.63
CA ILE A 538 -20.04 -11.52 21.09
C ILE A 538 -18.70 -11.42 21.86
N GLY A 539 -18.44 -10.29 22.48
CA GLY A 539 -17.26 -10.05 23.28
C GLY A 539 -17.24 -10.87 24.58
N TYR A 540 -16.03 -11.16 25.09
CA TYR A 540 -15.82 -11.82 26.40
C TYR A 540 -15.33 -10.79 27.45
N ALA A 541 -15.45 -9.49 27.19
CA ALA A 541 -15.09 -8.48 28.17
C ALA A 541 -16.07 -8.56 29.33
N ASP A 542 -15.54 -8.45 30.57
CA ASP A 542 -16.38 -8.32 31.75
C ASP A 542 -17.18 -7.01 31.63
N THR A 543 -18.48 -7.10 31.81
CA THR A 543 -19.39 -5.96 31.74
C THR A 543 -20.48 -6.10 32.80
N ASP A 544 -20.78 -4.99 33.42
CA ASP A 544 -21.90 -4.88 34.38
C ASP A 544 -23.18 -4.36 33.70
N ASN A 545 -23.14 -4.15 32.36
CA ASN A 545 -24.30 -3.68 31.62
C ASN A 545 -25.31 -4.82 31.43
N GLU A 546 -26.46 -4.73 32.10
CA GLU A 546 -27.51 -5.75 32.04
C GLU A 546 -28.02 -6.01 30.60
N GLU A 547 -28.08 -4.98 29.76
CA GLU A 547 -28.51 -5.10 28.36
C GLU A 547 -27.52 -5.93 27.52
N VAL A 548 -26.22 -5.72 27.74
CA VAL A 548 -25.17 -6.51 27.10
C VAL A 548 -25.17 -7.96 27.59
N LEU A 549 -25.38 -8.17 28.88
CA LEU A 549 -25.46 -9.53 29.46
C LEU A 549 -26.64 -10.31 28.91
N ALA A 550 -27.84 -9.69 28.85
CA ALA A 550 -29.01 -10.31 28.24
C ALA A 550 -28.81 -10.60 26.74
N ALA A 551 -28.23 -9.66 26.00
CA ALA A 551 -27.89 -9.87 24.58
C ALA A 551 -26.84 -10.99 24.39
N ARG A 552 -25.92 -11.17 25.34
CA ARG A 552 -24.91 -12.24 25.32
C ARG A 552 -25.54 -13.62 25.53
N GLU A 553 -26.48 -13.75 26.47
CA GLU A 553 -27.22 -15.02 26.68
C GLU A 553 -28.00 -15.40 25.42
N GLU A 554 -28.72 -14.44 24.84
CA GLU A 554 -29.49 -14.65 23.61
C GLU A 554 -28.60 -15.02 22.43
N TYR A 555 -27.46 -14.32 22.27
CA TYR A 555 -26.48 -14.66 21.24
C TYR A 555 -25.97 -16.10 21.41
N GLN A 556 -25.66 -16.53 22.64
CA GLN A 556 -25.18 -17.89 22.90
C GLN A 556 -26.22 -18.95 22.58
N GLU A 557 -27.50 -18.70 22.87
CA GLU A 557 -28.59 -19.61 22.49
C GLU A 557 -28.74 -19.72 20.98
N LEU A 558 -28.75 -18.59 20.27
CA LEU A 558 -28.79 -18.54 18.82
C LEU A 558 -27.59 -19.24 18.19
N TYR A 559 -26.39 -18.97 18.73
CA TYR A 559 -25.15 -19.59 18.27
C TYR A 559 -25.16 -21.11 18.44
N ARG A 560 -25.63 -21.65 19.61
CA ARG A 560 -25.77 -23.09 19.86
C ARG A 560 -26.73 -23.73 18.85
N LYS A 561 -27.90 -23.10 18.65
CA LYS A 561 -28.91 -23.55 17.69
C LYS A 561 -28.30 -23.64 16.27
N TYR A 562 -27.75 -22.55 15.77
CA TYR A 562 -27.21 -22.52 14.41
C TYR A 562 -25.95 -23.39 14.26
N SER A 563 -25.13 -23.52 15.31
CA SER A 563 -23.96 -24.41 15.29
C SER A 563 -24.36 -25.88 15.11
N ALA A 564 -25.44 -26.32 15.73
CA ALA A 564 -25.95 -27.66 15.54
C ALA A 564 -26.44 -27.89 14.09
N GLU A 565 -27.23 -26.96 13.54
CA GLU A 565 -27.72 -27.04 12.16
C GLU A 565 -26.56 -27.00 11.14
N VAL A 566 -25.55 -26.16 11.36
CA VAL A 566 -24.38 -26.04 10.48
C VAL A 566 -23.54 -27.31 10.52
N LYS A 567 -23.37 -27.93 11.68
CA LYS A 567 -22.62 -29.20 11.82
C LYS A 567 -23.28 -30.35 11.02
N GLU A 568 -24.59 -30.45 11.08
CA GLU A 568 -25.33 -31.44 10.32
C GLU A 568 -25.17 -31.22 8.80
N LYS A 569 -25.36 -29.96 8.34
CA LYS A 569 -25.17 -29.57 6.94
C LYS A 569 -23.74 -29.74 6.47
N ALA A 570 -22.75 -29.50 7.34
CA ALA A 570 -21.33 -29.68 7.01
C ALA A 570 -20.99 -31.14 6.66
N VAL A 571 -21.61 -32.10 7.33
CA VAL A 571 -21.41 -33.53 6.99
C VAL A 571 -21.94 -33.81 5.58
N ALA A 572 -23.15 -33.36 5.25
CA ALA A 572 -23.70 -33.52 3.92
C ALA A 572 -22.86 -32.86 2.81
N VAL A 573 -22.31 -31.68 3.10
CA VAL A 573 -21.38 -30.97 2.16
C VAL A 573 -20.08 -31.77 1.97
N LYS A 574 -19.53 -32.36 3.03
CA LYS A 574 -18.31 -33.21 2.92
C LYS A 574 -18.59 -34.46 2.09
N GLU A 575 -19.74 -35.09 2.30
CA GLU A 575 -20.16 -36.26 1.50
C GLU A 575 -20.39 -35.92 0.02
N ALA A 576 -20.86 -34.70 -0.27
CA ALA A 576 -20.99 -34.18 -1.64
C ALA A 576 -19.63 -33.84 -2.29
N GLY A 577 -18.48 -33.90 -1.57
CA GLY A 577 -17.13 -33.63 -2.07
C GLY A 577 -16.56 -32.32 -1.57
N GLY A 578 -17.15 -31.63 -0.60
CA GLY A 578 -16.69 -30.36 -0.04
C GLY A 578 -16.90 -29.19 -0.98
N LEU A 579 -16.18 -28.08 -0.74
CA LEU A 579 -16.29 -26.89 -1.57
C LEU A 579 -15.58 -27.08 -2.92
N TYR A 580 -16.30 -26.84 -4.01
CA TYR A 580 -15.74 -26.85 -5.37
C TYR A 580 -15.28 -25.45 -5.75
N ILE A 581 -14.02 -25.30 -6.15
CA ILE A 581 -13.44 -24.06 -6.67
C ILE A 581 -13.42 -24.12 -8.19
N LEU A 582 -14.10 -23.21 -8.84
CA LEU A 582 -14.15 -23.06 -10.28
C LEU A 582 -13.48 -21.73 -10.68
N GLY A 583 -12.31 -21.81 -11.32
CA GLY A 583 -11.68 -20.63 -11.93
C GLY A 583 -12.15 -20.48 -13.39
N THR A 584 -12.61 -19.28 -13.76
CA THR A 584 -13.06 -19.01 -15.14
C THR A 584 -11.91 -18.63 -16.06
N GLU A 585 -10.78 -18.25 -15.49
CA GLU A 585 -9.53 -17.89 -16.18
C GLU A 585 -8.34 -18.08 -15.25
N ARG A 586 -7.13 -18.07 -15.80
CA ARG A 586 -5.90 -17.95 -15.01
C ARG A 586 -5.58 -16.47 -14.80
N HIS A 587 -5.17 -16.16 -13.58
CA HIS A 587 -4.69 -14.84 -13.23
C HIS A 587 -3.26 -14.60 -13.76
N GLU A 588 -2.82 -13.36 -13.78
CA GLU A 588 -1.45 -12.98 -14.16
C GLU A 588 -0.38 -13.63 -13.26
N SER A 589 -0.73 -13.91 -11.99
CA SER A 589 0.15 -14.55 -11.01
C SER A 589 -0.38 -15.91 -10.57
N ARG A 590 0.50 -16.91 -10.57
CA ARG A 590 0.24 -18.26 -10.03
C ARG A 590 -0.19 -18.24 -8.56
N ARG A 591 0.29 -17.25 -7.84
CA ARG A 591 -0.01 -17.01 -6.44
C ARG A 591 -1.51 -16.78 -6.22
N ILE A 592 -2.13 -15.95 -7.06
CA ILE A 592 -3.57 -15.64 -6.98
C ILE A 592 -4.39 -16.92 -7.26
N ASP A 593 -4.00 -17.70 -8.26
CA ASP A 593 -4.63 -19.00 -8.55
C ASP A 593 -4.54 -19.94 -7.35
N ASN A 594 -3.38 -20.00 -6.69
CA ASN A 594 -3.18 -20.83 -5.50
C ASN A 594 -3.99 -20.33 -4.29
N GLN A 595 -4.18 -19.03 -4.14
CA GLN A 595 -5.06 -18.45 -3.11
C GLN A 595 -6.52 -18.81 -3.36
N LEU A 596 -6.96 -18.76 -4.62
CA LEU A 596 -8.31 -19.19 -5.00
C LEU A 596 -8.52 -20.68 -4.68
N ARG A 597 -7.60 -21.55 -5.10
CA ARG A 597 -7.63 -22.98 -4.75
C ARG A 597 -7.62 -23.20 -3.23
N GLY A 598 -6.83 -22.40 -2.50
CA GLY A 598 -6.68 -22.50 -1.05
C GLY A 598 -7.94 -22.16 -0.24
N ARG A 599 -9.01 -21.70 -0.89
CA ARG A 599 -10.31 -21.49 -0.22
C ARG A 599 -11.03 -22.78 0.07
N SER A 600 -10.65 -23.88 -0.59
CA SER A 600 -11.19 -25.23 -0.39
C SER A 600 -10.15 -26.17 0.24
N GLY A 601 -10.60 -27.24 0.86
CA GLY A 601 -9.74 -28.27 1.45
C GLY A 601 -8.97 -27.81 2.69
N ARG A 602 -9.59 -26.97 3.55
CA ARG A 602 -9.00 -26.45 4.77
C ARG A 602 -9.05 -27.46 5.90
N GLN A 603 -8.02 -27.48 6.75
CA GLN A 603 -7.94 -28.36 7.92
C GLN A 603 -8.22 -29.85 7.64
N GLY A 604 -7.83 -30.32 6.43
CA GLY A 604 -8.04 -31.70 6.00
C GLY A 604 -9.46 -32.03 5.55
N ASP A 605 -10.28 -31.03 5.29
CA ASP A 605 -11.60 -31.21 4.67
C ASP A 605 -11.46 -31.62 3.19
N GLU A 606 -12.47 -32.29 2.69
CA GLU A 606 -12.64 -32.61 1.28
C GLU A 606 -12.85 -31.32 0.48
N GLY A 607 -12.47 -31.36 -0.80
CA GLY A 607 -12.64 -30.24 -1.71
C GLY A 607 -12.08 -30.52 -3.08
N GLU A 608 -12.43 -29.71 -4.05
CA GLU A 608 -11.98 -29.84 -5.43
C GLU A 608 -11.72 -28.49 -6.07
N SER A 609 -10.77 -28.43 -7.00
CA SER A 609 -10.53 -27.21 -7.79
C SER A 609 -10.28 -27.54 -9.25
N ARG A 610 -10.80 -26.68 -10.15
CA ARG A 610 -10.58 -26.77 -11.58
C ARG A 610 -10.65 -25.41 -12.24
N PHE A 611 -9.77 -25.17 -13.24
CA PHE A 611 -9.84 -23.99 -14.09
C PHE A 611 -10.39 -24.33 -15.47
N PHE A 612 -11.27 -23.46 -15.96
CA PHE A 612 -11.86 -23.50 -17.30
C PHE A 612 -11.33 -22.32 -18.08
N LEU A 613 -10.61 -22.58 -19.15
CA LEU A 613 -9.83 -21.61 -19.89
C LEU A 613 -10.25 -21.57 -21.36
N SER A 614 -10.04 -20.44 -22.02
CA SER A 614 -10.18 -20.28 -23.46
C SER A 614 -8.88 -19.77 -24.08
N VAL A 615 -8.61 -20.07 -25.34
CA VAL A 615 -7.52 -19.45 -26.10
C VAL A 615 -7.77 -17.94 -26.27
N GLU A 616 -9.02 -17.50 -26.21
CA GLU A 616 -9.43 -16.10 -26.31
C GLU A 616 -9.26 -15.32 -25.00
N ASP A 617 -8.99 -15.99 -23.86
CA ASP A 617 -8.74 -15.33 -22.57
C ASP A 617 -7.52 -14.41 -22.67
N ASP A 618 -7.56 -13.24 -22.03
CA ASP A 618 -6.53 -12.19 -22.18
C ASP A 618 -5.11 -12.68 -21.93
N LEU A 619 -4.87 -13.43 -20.85
CA LEU A 619 -3.57 -14.02 -20.56
C LEU A 619 -3.08 -14.96 -21.69
N MET A 620 -4.01 -15.73 -22.23
CA MET A 620 -3.70 -16.70 -23.29
C MET A 620 -3.43 -16.01 -24.62
N ARG A 621 -4.29 -15.06 -24.99
CA ARG A 621 -4.19 -14.26 -26.21
C ARG A 621 -2.88 -13.47 -26.25
N VAL A 622 -2.52 -12.80 -25.14
CA VAL A 622 -1.35 -11.91 -25.06
C VAL A 622 -0.03 -12.67 -24.95
N PHE A 623 0.04 -13.79 -24.25
CA PHE A 623 1.32 -14.45 -23.91
C PHE A 623 1.51 -15.86 -24.49
N ALA A 624 0.46 -16.49 -24.99
CA ALA A 624 0.50 -17.87 -25.50
C ALA A 624 -0.29 -18.08 -26.81
N GLY A 625 -1.01 -17.06 -27.31
CA GLY A 625 -2.02 -17.16 -28.35
C GLY A 625 -1.60 -17.94 -29.58
N ASP A 626 -0.54 -17.52 -30.29
CA ASP A 626 -0.11 -18.14 -31.56
C ASP A 626 0.31 -19.61 -31.42
N ARG A 627 0.96 -19.96 -30.32
CA ARG A 627 1.39 -21.34 -30.08
C ARG A 627 0.22 -22.27 -29.77
N LEU A 628 -0.74 -21.77 -29.01
CA LEU A 628 -1.94 -22.52 -28.61
C LEU A 628 -2.92 -22.61 -29.76
N GLU A 629 -3.13 -21.55 -30.51
CA GLU A 629 -4.01 -21.55 -31.68
C GLU A 629 -3.50 -22.50 -32.77
N ASN A 630 -2.18 -22.46 -33.04
CA ASN A 630 -1.55 -23.40 -33.98
C ASN A 630 -1.67 -24.84 -33.51
N LEU A 631 -1.54 -25.09 -32.19
CA LEU A 631 -1.73 -26.42 -31.62
C LEU A 631 -3.18 -26.90 -31.79
N MET A 632 -4.16 -26.04 -31.51
CA MET A 632 -5.59 -26.32 -31.64
C MET A 632 -5.97 -26.60 -33.10
N ARG A 633 -5.46 -25.81 -34.04
CA ARG A 633 -5.64 -26.05 -35.50
C ARG A 633 -5.02 -27.37 -35.94
N THR A 634 -3.82 -27.68 -35.48
CA THR A 634 -3.12 -28.95 -35.82
C THR A 634 -3.84 -30.19 -35.29
N LEU A 635 -4.44 -30.09 -34.12
CA LEU A 635 -5.19 -31.18 -33.50
C LEU A 635 -6.65 -31.29 -34.01
N ASN A 636 -7.10 -30.39 -34.86
CA ASN A 636 -8.46 -30.32 -35.42
C ASN A 636 -9.56 -30.50 -34.35
N VAL A 637 -9.43 -29.86 -33.19
CA VAL A 637 -10.31 -29.97 -32.03
C VAL A 637 -11.64 -29.27 -32.33
N ASP A 638 -12.75 -29.94 -32.05
CA ASP A 638 -14.10 -29.37 -32.13
C ASP A 638 -14.25 -28.25 -31.09
N GLU A 639 -15.09 -27.25 -31.38
CA GLU A 639 -15.26 -26.05 -30.59
C GLU A 639 -15.71 -26.32 -29.14
N ASN A 640 -16.52 -27.34 -28.94
CA ASN A 640 -17.09 -27.71 -27.65
C ASN A 640 -16.26 -28.76 -26.87
N THR A 641 -15.23 -29.34 -27.49
CA THR A 641 -14.40 -30.38 -26.88
C THR A 641 -13.24 -29.74 -26.13
N PRO A 642 -13.14 -29.88 -24.80
CA PRO A 642 -12.01 -29.36 -24.06
C PRO A 642 -10.75 -30.19 -24.29
N ILE A 643 -9.60 -29.56 -24.29
CA ILE A 643 -8.32 -30.24 -24.17
C ILE A 643 -7.90 -30.26 -22.71
N GLU A 644 -7.73 -31.45 -22.18
CA GLU A 644 -7.14 -31.68 -20.85
C GLU A 644 -5.74 -32.27 -21.00
N SER A 645 -4.70 -31.46 -20.70
CA SER A 645 -3.32 -31.91 -20.83
C SER A 645 -2.42 -31.23 -19.80
N LYS A 646 -1.61 -32.03 -19.11
CA LYS A 646 -0.56 -31.52 -18.19
C LYS A 646 0.47 -30.67 -18.94
N SER A 647 0.69 -30.90 -20.22
CA SER A 647 1.62 -30.11 -21.03
C SER A 647 1.09 -28.70 -21.29
N LEU A 648 -0.23 -28.56 -21.53
CA LEU A 648 -0.88 -27.28 -21.67
C LEU A 648 -0.83 -26.47 -20.37
N SER A 649 -1.16 -27.08 -19.24
CA SER A 649 -1.04 -26.41 -17.93
C SER A 649 0.37 -25.89 -17.67
N LYS A 650 1.43 -26.62 -18.12
CA LYS A 650 2.82 -26.15 -18.01
C LYS A 650 3.14 -24.96 -18.93
N ILE A 651 2.55 -24.92 -20.13
CA ILE A 651 2.74 -23.78 -21.05
C ILE A 651 2.13 -22.53 -20.43
N ILE A 652 0.91 -22.65 -19.87
CA ILE A 652 0.22 -21.57 -19.20
C ILE A 652 1.01 -21.08 -17.98
N GLU A 653 1.49 -22.01 -17.14
CA GLU A 653 2.35 -21.67 -16.01
C GLU A 653 3.66 -20.96 -16.44
N SER A 654 4.24 -21.34 -17.58
CA SER A 654 5.41 -20.66 -18.14
C SER A 654 5.08 -19.23 -18.58
N SER A 655 3.89 -19.02 -19.13
CA SER A 655 3.41 -17.67 -19.50
C SER A 655 3.20 -16.80 -18.26
N GLN A 656 2.57 -17.34 -17.22
CA GLN A 656 2.43 -16.63 -15.94
C GLN A 656 3.79 -16.24 -15.34
N LYS A 657 4.79 -17.15 -15.39
CA LYS A 657 6.15 -16.84 -14.92
C LYS A 657 6.79 -15.67 -15.66
N LYS A 658 6.52 -15.53 -16.97
CA LYS A 658 7.02 -14.39 -17.74
C LYS A 658 6.37 -13.08 -17.30
N VAL A 659 5.04 -13.12 -17.04
CA VAL A 659 4.31 -11.94 -16.53
C VAL A 659 4.81 -11.57 -15.14
N GLU A 660 4.93 -12.55 -14.24
CA GLU A 660 5.49 -12.36 -12.89
C GLU A 660 6.88 -11.71 -12.95
N GLY A 661 7.78 -12.23 -13.80
CA GLY A 661 9.13 -11.67 -13.99
C GLY A 661 9.12 -10.24 -14.54
N ARG A 662 8.21 -9.91 -15.47
CA ARG A 662 8.03 -8.54 -15.96
C ARG A 662 7.55 -7.61 -14.85
N ASN A 663 6.54 -8.03 -14.09
CA ASN A 663 5.98 -7.27 -13.00
C ASN A 663 7.01 -7.02 -11.90
N PHE A 664 7.83 -8.02 -11.59
CA PHE A 664 8.98 -7.88 -10.69
C PHE A 664 9.97 -6.83 -11.20
N SER A 665 10.32 -6.87 -12.49
CA SER A 665 11.23 -5.87 -13.09
C SER A 665 10.67 -4.45 -12.99
N ILE A 666 9.35 -4.26 -13.18
CA ILE A 666 8.69 -2.96 -13.02
C ILE A 666 8.81 -2.49 -11.57
N ARG A 667 8.46 -3.33 -10.58
CA ARG A 667 8.58 -2.98 -9.15
C ARG A 667 10.02 -2.66 -8.75
N LYS A 668 10.98 -3.44 -9.25
CA LYS A 668 12.40 -3.20 -9.02
C LYS A 668 12.87 -1.86 -9.60
N ASN A 669 12.41 -1.51 -10.79
CA ASN A 669 12.71 -0.20 -11.37
C ASN A 669 12.13 0.94 -10.54
N VAL A 670 10.87 0.84 -10.11
CA VAL A 670 10.25 1.85 -9.24
C VAL A 670 11.08 2.02 -7.96
N LEU A 671 11.49 0.90 -7.35
CA LEU A 671 12.31 0.94 -6.15
C LEU A 671 13.68 1.58 -6.41
N ASN A 672 14.35 1.24 -7.51
CA ASN A 672 15.68 1.79 -7.83
C ASN A 672 15.66 3.33 -7.94
N TYR A 673 14.59 3.90 -8.48
CA TYR A 673 14.40 5.35 -8.52
C TYR A 673 14.03 5.92 -7.15
N ASP A 674 13.15 5.24 -6.40
CA ASP A 674 12.75 5.71 -5.07
C ASP A 674 13.87 5.57 -4.03
N ASP A 675 14.81 4.64 -4.18
CA ASP A 675 15.98 4.49 -3.30
C ASP A 675 16.88 5.75 -3.32
N VAL A 676 16.97 6.44 -4.47
CA VAL A 676 17.66 7.72 -4.56
C VAL A 676 16.94 8.78 -3.73
N MET A 677 15.64 8.92 -3.95
CA MET A 677 14.78 9.81 -3.17
C MET A 677 14.75 9.45 -1.68
N ASN A 678 14.78 8.15 -1.36
CA ASN A 678 14.75 7.68 0.02
C ASN A 678 16.00 8.11 0.81
N THR A 679 17.17 8.03 0.19
CA THR A 679 18.41 8.50 0.82
C THR A 679 18.33 9.99 1.16
N GLN A 680 17.82 10.81 0.24
CA GLN A 680 17.63 12.25 0.43
C GLN A 680 16.55 12.53 1.49
N ARG A 681 15.44 11.79 1.46
CA ARG A 681 14.33 11.86 2.42
C ARG A 681 14.80 11.59 3.85
N GLU A 682 15.61 10.55 4.06
CA GLU A 682 16.15 10.19 5.36
C GLU A 682 17.00 11.33 5.95
N ILE A 683 17.81 11.98 5.13
CA ILE A 683 18.63 13.13 5.55
C ILE A 683 17.71 14.28 5.99
N ILE A 684 16.80 14.72 5.12
CA ILE A 684 15.90 15.85 5.39
C ILE A 684 14.99 15.59 6.59
N TYR A 685 14.40 14.39 6.68
CA TYR A 685 13.50 14.05 7.79
C TYR A 685 14.25 13.94 9.13
N LYS A 686 15.50 13.48 9.11
CA LYS A 686 16.34 13.44 10.31
C LYS A 686 16.66 14.85 10.81
N GLU A 687 17.10 15.74 9.93
CA GLU A 687 17.39 17.14 10.29
C GLU A 687 16.12 17.86 10.78
N ARG A 688 15.00 17.66 10.07
CA ARG A 688 13.70 18.18 10.48
C ARG A 688 13.27 17.68 11.86
N GLN A 689 13.55 16.41 12.17
CA GLN A 689 13.23 15.82 13.48
C GLN A 689 14.04 16.49 14.60
N GLN A 690 15.32 16.82 14.38
CA GLN A 690 16.15 17.54 15.36
C GLN A 690 15.54 18.91 15.69
N VAL A 691 15.07 19.64 14.68
CA VAL A 691 14.36 20.90 14.87
C VAL A 691 13.08 20.73 15.68
N LEU A 692 12.29 19.68 15.41
CA LEU A 692 11.06 19.37 16.14
C LEU A 692 11.32 18.94 17.60
N ASP A 693 12.44 18.23 17.84
CA ASP A 693 12.83 17.78 19.18
C ASP A 693 13.30 18.93 20.09
N GLY A 694 13.48 20.12 19.49
CA GLY A 694 13.80 21.33 20.24
C GLY A 694 15.30 21.48 20.51
N GLU A 695 16.16 20.83 19.71
CA GLU A 695 17.60 21.05 19.78
C GLU A 695 17.93 22.54 19.62
N ASP A 696 18.99 22.99 20.28
CA ASP A 696 19.49 24.35 20.11
C ASP A 696 20.17 24.45 18.75
N LEU A 697 19.59 25.27 17.87
CA LEU A 697 20.08 25.46 16.51
C LEU A 697 21.12 26.55 16.39
N HIS A 698 21.44 27.31 17.46
CA HIS A 698 22.30 28.47 17.44
C HIS A 698 23.66 28.18 16.77
N ASP A 699 24.37 27.18 17.29
CA ASP A 699 25.69 26.82 16.76
C ASP A 699 25.60 26.32 15.30
N SER A 700 24.54 25.62 14.97
CA SER A 700 24.27 25.14 13.60
C SER A 700 24.00 26.31 12.64
N ILE A 701 23.27 27.33 13.08
CA ILE A 701 23.00 28.52 12.28
C ILE A 701 24.30 29.33 12.06
N LEU A 702 25.11 29.51 13.09
CA LEU A 702 26.42 30.20 12.97
C LEU A 702 27.33 29.44 12.00
N LYS A 703 27.38 28.13 12.07
CA LYS A 703 28.16 27.32 11.14
C LYS A 703 27.62 27.40 9.71
N MET A 704 26.29 27.40 9.52
CA MET A 704 25.68 27.63 8.20
C MET A 704 26.06 28.98 7.60
N MET A 705 26.15 30.05 8.42
CA MET A 705 26.61 31.36 7.96
C MET A 705 28.04 31.29 7.44
N GLU A 706 28.95 30.65 8.21
CA GLU A 706 30.33 30.46 7.81
C GLU A 706 30.48 29.68 6.51
N GLU A 707 29.80 28.55 6.41
CA GLU A 707 29.80 27.70 5.20
C GLU A 707 29.24 28.45 3.99
N LEU A 708 28.08 29.10 4.13
CA LEU A 708 27.45 29.87 3.06
C LEU A 708 28.38 30.98 2.54
N ILE A 709 28.97 31.78 3.44
CA ILE A 709 29.85 32.86 3.06
C ILE A 709 31.13 32.35 2.39
N ASN A 710 31.72 31.29 2.93
CA ASN A 710 32.90 30.65 2.36
C ASN A 710 32.64 30.15 0.92
N ASP A 711 31.53 29.45 0.72
CA ASP A 711 31.19 28.88 -0.57
C ASP A 711 30.83 29.98 -1.59
N THR A 712 30.06 30.99 -1.18
CA THR A 712 29.73 32.13 -2.02
C THR A 712 30.96 32.94 -2.41
N VAL A 713 31.86 33.26 -1.48
CA VAL A 713 33.10 33.98 -1.80
C VAL A 713 33.92 33.20 -2.82
N LYS A 714 34.07 31.88 -2.66
CA LYS A 714 34.83 31.04 -3.61
C LYS A 714 34.14 30.91 -4.97
N GLN A 715 32.83 31.06 -5.04
CA GLN A 715 32.08 31.06 -6.29
C GLN A 715 32.35 32.35 -7.10
N TYR A 716 32.38 33.50 -6.44
CA TYR A 716 32.58 34.80 -7.09
C TYR A 716 34.05 35.17 -7.28
N ILE A 717 34.94 34.64 -6.46
CA ILE A 717 36.38 34.95 -6.44
C ILE A 717 37.17 33.67 -6.74
N ASN A 718 37.83 33.65 -7.90
CA ASN A 718 38.70 32.54 -8.26
C ASN A 718 40.10 32.71 -7.63
N GLU A 719 40.53 31.75 -6.84
CA GLU A 719 41.80 31.73 -6.13
C GLU A 719 43.03 31.72 -7.06
N GLU A 720 42.83 31.20 -8.28
CA GLU A 720 43.91 31.17 -9.31
C GLU A 720 44.19 32.54 -9.96
N VAL A 721 43.29 33.52 -9.79
CA VAL A 721 43.43 34.86 -10.35
C VAL A 721 44.28 35.74 -9.42
N VAL A 722 45.54 35.86 -9.76
CA VAL A 722 46.53 36.65 -8.95
C VAL A 722 46.20 38.15 -8.98
N ASP A 723 45.66 38.66 -10.09
CA ASP A 723 45.28 40.08 -10.24
C ASP A 723 43.94 40.36 -9.58
N ARG A 724 43.98 40.94 -8.42
CA ARG A 724 42.80 41.24 -7.57
C ARG A 724 41.85 42.27 -8.18
N THR A 725 42.30 43.04 -9.16
CA THR A 725 41.40 43.96 -9.90
C THR A 725 40.40 43.21 -10.77
N GLN A 726 40.66 41.93 -11.04
CA GLN A 726 39.76 41.05 -11.80
C GLN A 726 38.80 40.25 -10.90
N TRP A 727 38.90 40.38 -9.61
CA TRP A 727 37.99 39.76 -8.67
C TRP A 727 36.58 40.36 -8.79
N ASN A 728 35.55 39.55 -8.83
CA ASN A 728 34.16 39.99 -8.96
C ASN A 728 33.58 40.44 -7.61
N LEU A 729 34.21 41.47 -7.00
CA LEU A 729 33.75 42.02 -5.72
C LEU A 729 32.39 42.68 -5.82
N VAL A 730 32.05 43.26 -6.97
CA VAL A 730 30.76 43.88 -7.22
C VAL A 730 29.67 42.80 -7.20
N GLY A 731 29.87 41.70 -7.92
CA GLY A 731 28.92 40.58 -7.92
C GLY A 731 28.73 39.94 -6.55
N LEU A 732 29.84 39.80 -5.79
CA LEU A 732 29.82 39.32 -4.40
C LEU A 732 29.02 40.26 -3.48
N LYS A 733 29.23 41.58 -3.61
CA LYS A 733 28.51 42.62 -2.88
C LYS A 733 27.01 42.53 -3.19
N ASP A 734 26.69 42.51 -4.48
CA ASP A 734 25.28 42.47 -4.93
C ASP A 734 24.54 41.22 -4.48
N HIS A 735 25.22 40.07 -4.40
CA HIS A 735 24.64 38.84 -3.88
C HIS A 735 24.19 38.98 -2.41
N PHE A 736 24.97 39.61 -1.58
CA PHE A 736 24.71 39.84 -0.17
C PHE A 736 24.00 41.16 0.15
N LEU A 737 23.66 41.95 -0.85
CA LEU A 737 23.09 43.30 -0.68
C LEU A 737 21.71 43.24 0.02
N GLY A 738 21.58 44.05 1.06
CA GLY A 738 20.35 44.20 1.83
C GLY A 738 20.12 43.15 2.93
N TRP A 739 21.06 42.21 3.13
CA TRP A 739 20.99 41.26 4.23
C TRP A 739 22.32 41.07 4.97
N ILE A 740 23.47 41.14 4.31
CA ILE A 740 24.80 41.15 4.93
C ILE A 740 25.56 42.41 4.52
N THR A 741 25.51 42.80 3.25
CA THR A 741 26.24 43.95 2.73
C THR A 741 25.32 45.15 2.48
N GLU A 742 25.92 46.35 2.58
CA GLU A 742 25.29 47.62 2.23
C GLU A 742 25.91 48.15 0.93
N GLU A 743 25.36 49.27 0.39
CA GLU A 743 25.73 49.81 -0.91
C GLU A 743 27.21 50.13 -1.08
N HIS A 744 27.89 50.52 0.01
CA HIS A 744 29.31 50.91 0.01
C HIS A 744 30.28 49.90 0.61
N ASP A 745 29.81 48.68 0.90
CA ASP A 745 30.68 47.61 1.39
C ASP A 745 31.50 46.99 0.26
N LEU A 746 32.63 46.41 0.61
CA LEU A 746 33.56 45.73 -0.31
C LEU A 746 34.14 46.64 -1.40
N GLU A 747 34.15 47.95 -1.18
CA GLU A 747 34.84 48.95 -2.04
C GLU A 747 36.27 49.10 -1.54
N TYR A 748 37.23 48.41 -2.19
CA TYR A 748 38.64 48.44 -1.85
C TYR A 748 39.42 49.10 -3.00
N GLU A 749 40.33 50.07 -2.66
CA GLU A 749 41.16 50.75 -3.64
C GLU A 749 42.66 50.75 -3.24
N GLY A 750 43.55 50.77 -4.20
CA GLY A 750 45.02 50.95 -3.98
C GLY A 750 45.60 49.80 -3.11
N GLU A 751 46.35 50.25 -2.05
CA GLU A 751 47.02 49.29 -1.15
C GLU A 751 46.13 48.39 -0.37
N GLU A 752 44.88 48.73 -0.13
CA GLU A 752 43.89 47.86 0.54
C GLU A 752 43.49 46.67 -0.36
N LEU A 753 43.29 46.92 -1.62
CA LEU A 753 43.00 45.87 -2.61
C LEU A 753 44.20 44.91 -2.77
N GLU A 754 45.47 45.45 -2.75
CA GLU A 754 46.64 44.61 -2.86
C GLU A 754 46.88 43.69 -1.66
N LYS A 755 46.41 44.04 -0.48
CA LYS A 755 46.54 43.25 0.76
C LYS A 755 45.36 42.30 0.98
N LEU A 756 44.29 42.44 0.22
CA LEU A 756 43.05 41.65 0.35
C LEU A 756 43.32 40.18 0.03
N THR A 757 42.85 39.29 0.86
CA THR A 757 42.89 37.84 0.65
C THR A 757 41.47 37.29 0.69
N ILE A 758 41.27 36.11 0.10
CA ILE A 758 39.98 35.41 0.16
C ILE A 758 39.57 35.13 1.62
N ASN A 759 40.54 34.73 2.44
CA ASN A 759 40.28 34.47 3.86
C ASN A 759 39.85 35.75 4.61
N THR A 760 40.47 36.89 4.31
CA THR A 760 40.09 38.17 4.93
C THR A 760 38.67 38.59 4.52
N LEU A 761 38.28 38.35 3.26
CA LEU A 761 36.90 38.60 2.81
C LEU A 761 35.90 37.70 3.54
N ILE A 762 36.24 36.42 3.65
CA ILE A 762 35.39 35.44 4.37
C ILE A 762 35.25 35.86 5.85
N GLU A 763 36.36 36.19 6.52
CA GLU A 763 36.35 36.63 7.91
C GLU A 763 35.54 37.92 8.10
N THR A 764 35.72 38.93 7.25
CA THR A 764 34.99 40.21 7.33
C THR A 764 33.49 40.02 7.14
N LEU A 765 33.07 39.26 6.12
CA LEU A 765 31.67 39.01 5.87
C LEU A 765 31.06 38.15 6.97
N THR A 766 31.80 37.16 7.48
CA THR A 766 31.33 36.28 8.56
C THR A 766 31.14 37.04 9.87
N GLU A 767 32.09 37.88 10.25
CA GLU A 767 31.99 38.74 11.45
C GLU A 767 30.80 39.70 11.31
N LYS A 768 30.61 40.29 10.13
CA LYS A 768 29.47 41.18 9.87
C LYS A 768 28.14 40.46 10.01
N ALA A 769 28.00 39.26 9.40
CA ALA A 769 26.80 38.45 9.50
C ALA A 769 26.51 38.06 10.95
N LYS A 770 27.54 37.61 11.71
CA LYS A 770 27.39 37.26 13.13
C LYS A 770 27.02 38.47 13.99
N SER A 771 27.57 39.65 13.71
CA SER A 771 27.23 40.87 14.44
C SER A 771 25.79 41.32 14.19
N LEU A 772 25.31 41.22 12.95
CA LEU A 772 23.90 41.45 12.60
C LEU A 772 22.97 40.49 13.31
N TYR A 773 23.35 39.22 13.37
CA TYR A 773 22.57 38.21 14.06
C TYR A 773 22.52 38.44 15.57
N ALA A 774 23.67 38.73 16.21
CA ALA A 774 23.76 39.06 17.63
C ALA A 774 22.95 40.31 18.01
N ALA A 775 22.97 41.35 17.15
CA ALA A 775 22.15 42.56 17.34
C ALA A 775 20.63 42.24 17.33
N ARG A 776 20.22 41.27 16.53
CA ARG A 776 18.82 40.82 16.53
C ARG A 776 18.48 40.01 17.78
N GLU A 777 19.40 39.18 18.24
CA GLU A 777 19.22 38.42 19.48
C GLU A 777 19.10 39.37 20.69
N GLU A 778 19.88 40.46 20.71
CA GLU A 778 19.75 41.52 21.73
C GLU A 778 18.39 42.27 21.59
N GLN A 779 17.93 42.52 20.38
CA GLN A 779 16.69 43.25 20.12
C GLN A 779 15.42 42.47 20.54
N TYR A 780 15.38 41.17 20.24
CA TYR A 780 14.14 40.36 20.42
C TYR A 780 14.21 39.41 21.62
N GLY A 781 15.37 39.14 22.15
CA GLY A 781 15.63 38.17 23.22
C GLY A 781 15.95 36.77 22.69
N SER A 782 16.83 36.05 23.40
CA SER A 782 17.27 34.69 23.01
C SER A 782 16.14 33.69 22.79
N ASP A 783 15.15 33.63 23.68
CA ASP A 783 14.05 32.66 23.57
C ASP A 783 13.25 32.86 22.29
N VAL A 784 13.01 34.13 21.91
CA VAL A 784 12.24 34.46 20.69
C VAL A 784 13.06 34.11 19.44
N ILE A 785 14.36 34.39 19.47
CA ILE A 785 15.25 34.06 18.35
C ILE A 785 15.34 32.51 18.18
N ARG A 786 15.50 31.73 19.25
CA ARG A 786 15.50 30.26 19.20
C ARG A 786 14.23 29.70 18.57
N GLU A 787 13.06 30.27 18.90
CA GLU A 787 11.80 29.81 18.25
C GLU A 787 11.71 30.32 16.80
N LEU A 788 12.23 31.54 16.50
CA LEU A 788 12.27 32.05 15.13
C LEU A 788 13.16 31.18 14.23
N GLU A 789 14.32 30.73 14.72
CA GLU A 789 15.18 29.78 14.00
C GLU A 789 14.41 28.51 13.60
N ARG A 790 13.68 27.93 14.53
CA ARG A 790 12.86 26.72 14.27
C ARG A 790 11.75 27.00 13.25
N VAL A 791 11.04 28.12 13.40
CA VAL A 791 9.99 28.53 12.46
C VAL A 791 10.52 28.68 11.04
N VAL A 792 11.64 29.42 10.91
CA VAL A 792 12.25 29.70 9.61
C VAL A 792 12.80 28.41 9.00
N MET A 793 13.55 27.62 9.78
CA MET A 793 14.13 26.37 9.30
C MET A 793 13.07 25.41 8.79
N LEU A 794 12.00 25.15 9.57
CA LEU A 794 10.90 24.27 9.14
C LEU A 794 10.24 24.80 7.87
N LYS A 795 9.96 26.10 7.78
CA LYS A 795 9.32 26.70 6.62
C LYS A 795 10.16 26.60 5.36
N VAL A 796 11.45 26.90 5.46
CA VAL A 796 12.37 26.85 4.31
C VAL A 796 12.58 25.40 3.86
N VAL A 797 12.89 24.49 4.80
CA VAL A 797 13.10 23.08 4.50
C VAL A 797 11.86 22.48 3.82
N ASP A 798 10.67 22.68 4.40
CA ASP A 798 9.44 22.12 3.84
C ASP A 798 9.15 22.68 2.44
N THR A 799 9.37 24.00 2.21
CA THR A 799 9.17 24.64 0.91
C THR A 799 10.11 24.06 -0.16
N LYS A 800 11.42 23.99 0.17
CA LYS A 800 12.44 23.52 -0.77
C LYS A 800 12.32 22.01 -1.04
N TRP A 801 12.02 21.22 0.00
CA TRP A 801 11.85 19.79 -0.13
C TRP A 801 10.65 19.43 -1.02
N MET A 802 9.49 20.11 -0.85
CA MET A 802 8.35 19.91 -1.72
C MET A 802 8.63 20.30 -3.17
N ALA A 803 9.38 21.36 -3.41
CA ALA A 803 9.79 21.73 -4.77
C ALA A 803 10.75 20.67 -5.37
N HIS A 804 11.72 20.21 -4.56
CA HIS A 804 12.67 19.18 -4.99
C HIS A 804 11.99 17.84 -5.36
N ILE A 805 10.95 17.43 -4.64
CA ILE A 805 10.15 16.23 -5.00
C ILE A 805 9.60 16.38 -6.42
N ASP A 806 9.01 17.54 -6.75
CA ASP A 806 8.47 17.81 -8.07
C ASP A 806 9.58 17.84 -9.15
N ASP A 807 10.73 18.48 -8.85
CA ASP A 807 11.86 18.55 -9.77
C ASP A 807 12.45 17.16 -10.06
N MET A 808 12.54 16.30 -9.05
CA MET A 808 12.98 14.91 -9.20
C MET A 808 11.97 14.06 -10.00
N ASP A 809 10.67 14.31 -9.84
CA ASP A 809 9.65 13.66 -10.67
C ASP A 809 9.75 14.09 -12.15
N GLU A 810 10.02 15.37 -12.41
CA GLU A 810 10.27 15.86 -13.79
C GLU A 810 11.55 15.26 -14.38
N LEU A 811 12.63 15.19 -13.61
CA LEU A 811 13.89 14.53 -14.03
C LEU A 811 13.61 13.07 -14.42
N LYS A 812 12.85 12.34 -13.62
CA LYS A 812 12.50 10.94 -13.86
C LYS A 812 11.77 10.73 -15.19
N LYS A 813 10.90 11.67 -15.60
CA LYS A 813 10.18 11.60 -16.87
C LYS A 813 11.11 11.67 -18.08
N GLY A 814 12.18 12.51 -18.00
CA GLY A 814 13.11 12.74 -19.11
C GLY A 814 14.31 11.78 -19.14
N ILE A 815 14.74 11.27 -18.01
CA ILE A 815 16.02 10.54 -17.88
C ILE A 815 16.07 9.24 -18.71
N GLY A 816 14.90 8.63 -19.00
CA GLY A 816 14.80 7.43 -19.82
C GLY A 816 15.40 7.57 -21.23
N LEU A 817 15.45 8.79 -21.76
CA LEU A 817 16.05 9.09 -23.06
C LEU A 817 17.58 8.88 -23.09
N ARG A 818 18.24 8.93 -21.94
CA ARG A 818 19.69 8.65 -21.81
C ARG A 818 20.06 7.23 -22.23
N ALA A 819 19.10 6.27 -22.18
CA ALA A 819 19.31 4.90 -22.65
C ALA A 819 19.69 4.83 -24.13
N TYR A 820 19.25 5.77 -24.98
CA TYR A 820 19.64 5.85 -26.38
C TYR A 820 21.13 6.20 -26.54
N GLY A 821 21.73 6.90 -25.59
CA GLY A 821 23.16 7.19 -25.50
C GLY A 821 23.98 6.08 -24.82
N GLN A 822 23.41 4.88 -24.62
CA GLN A 822 24.03 3.74 -23.92
C GLN A 822 24.38 4.02 -22.44
N GLN A 823 23.81 5.05 -21.84
CA GLN A 823 23.92 5.35 -20.41
C GLN A 823 22.82 4.64 -19.63
N ASN A 824 23.13 4.21 -18.40
CA ASN A 824 22.12 3.61 -17.55
C ASN A 824 21.24 4.70 -16.91
N PRO A 825 19.93 4.78 -17.24
CA PRO A 825 19.07 5.86 -16.75
C PRO A 825 19.02 5.99 -15.22
N VAL A 826 19.12 4.89 -14.47
CA VAL A 826 19.11 4.92 -13.00
C VAL A 826 20.39 5.53 -12.44
N VAL A 827 21.52 5.28 -13.09
CA VAL A 827 22.82 5.86 -12.68
C VAL A 827 22.81 7.35 -12.96
N GLU A 828 22.36 7.77 -14.14
CA GLU A 828 22.25 9.20 -14.49
C GLU A 828 21.26 9.93 -13.55
N TYR A 829 20.11 9.31 -13.26
CA TYR A 829 19.15 9.85 -12.30
C TYR A 829 19.77 10.07 -10.92
N ARG A 830 20.64 9.17 -10.50
CA ARG A 830 21.37 9.30 -9.24
C ARG A 830 22.33 10.48 -9.27
N TYR A 831 23.11 10.64 -10.34
CA TYR A 831 24.07 11.74 -10.47
C TYR A 831 23.39 13.11 -10.52
N GLU A 832 22.46 13.30 -11.46
CA GLU A 832 21.71 14.54 -11.59
C GLU A 832 20.88 14.84 -10.33
N GLY A 833 20.28 13.81 -9.72
CA GLY A 833 19.53 13.96 -8.47
C GLY A 833 20.37 14.33 -7.26
N PHE A 834 21.65 13.93 -7.22
CA PHE A 834 22.58 14.39 -6.18
C PHE A 834 22.97 15.86 -6.39
N GLU A 835 23.26 16.27 -7.62
CA GLU A 835 23.55 17.68 -7.92
C GLU A 835 22.36 18.59 -7.57
N MET A 836 21.15 18.17 -7.91
CA MET A 836 19.92 18.89 -7.56
C MET A 836 19.70 18.96 -6.04
N PHE A 837 19.99 17.88 -5.32
CA PHE A 837 19.89 17.83 -3.86
C PHE A 837 20.90 18.76 -3.19
N ASP A 838 22.15 18.76 -3.63
CA ASP A 838 23.20 19.66 -3.11
C ASP A 838 22.82 21.13 -3.37
N ALA A 839 22.30 21.45 -4.55
CA ALA A 839 21.80 22.79 -4.88
C ALA A 839 20.62 23.18 -3.97
N MET A 840 19.70 22.25 -3.70
CA MET A 840 18.59 22.48 -2.76
C MET A 840 19.11 22.77 -1.35
N VAL A 841 20.05 21.97 -0.83
CA VAL A 841 20.64 22.17 0.51
C VAL A 841 21.35 23.52 0.60
N ALA A 842 22.11 23.93 -0.43
CA ALA A 842 22.72 25.25 -0.50
C ALA A 842 21.64 26.36 -0.46
N SER A 843 20.57 26.20 -1.20
CA SER A 843 19.44 27.14 -1.20
C SER A 843 18.70 27.20 0.16
N ILE A 844 18.60 26.07 0.88
CA ILE A 844 18.04 26.04 2.24
C ILE A 844 18.91 26.89 3.18
N LYS A 845 20.24 26.73 3.12
CA LYS A 845 21.18 27.52 3.94
C LYS A 845 21.03 29.02 3.65
N GLU A 846 21.07 29.40 2.38
CA GLU A 846 20.95 30.80 1.95
C GLU A 846 19.63 31.42 2.39
N ASP A 847 18.47 30.78 2.07
CA ASP A 847 17.18 31.35 2.40
C ASP A 847 16.94 31.39 3.92
N THR A 848 17.44 30.40 4.68
CA THR A 848 17.37 30.42 6.15
C THR A 848 18.10 31.59 6.74
N ILE A 849 19.35 31.79 6.35
CA ILE A 849 20.18 32.90 6.84
C ILE A 849 19.60 34.26 6.42
N ARG A 850 19.22 34.39 5.13
CA ARG A 850 18.58 35.61 4.61
C ARG A 850 17.32 35.94 5.40
N MET A 851 16.43 34.97 5.64
CA MET A 851 15.21 35.20 6.41
C MET A 851 15.51 35.59 7.86
N LEU A 852 16.41 34.90 8.53
CA LEU A 852 16.82 35.24 9.90
C LEU A 852 17.42 36.64 10.02
N LEU A 853 18.18 37.11 9.04
CA LEU A 853 18.76 38.43 9.02
C LEU A 853 17.82 39.55 8.54
N THR A 854 16.74 39.26 7.80
CA THR A 854 15.87 40.30 7.22
C THR A 854 14.48 40.38 7.86
N MET A 855 13.92 39.26 8.41
CA MET A 855 12.58 39.25 8.99
C MET A 855 12.43 40.25 10.15
N GLN A 856 11.35 41.02 10.12
CA GLN A 856 10.95 41.91 11.21
C GLN A 856 9.74 41.31 11.93
N LEU A 857 9.88 41.07 13.22
CA LEU A 857 8.76 40.61 14.06
C LEU A 857 7.85 41.81 14.38
N ARG A 858 6.55 41.61 14.22
CA ARG A 858 5.56 42.58 14.67
C ARG A 858 5.59 42.64 16.20
N GLN A 859 5.62 43.86 16.75
CA GLN A 859 5.66 44.06 18.18
C GLN A 859 4.48 43.32 18.85
N ASN A 860 4.76 42.49 19.87
CA ASN A 860 3.82 41.69 20.68
C ASN A 860 3.24 40.41 20.03
N GLN A 861 3.82 39.86 18.98
CA GLN A 861 3.44 38.53 18.52
C GLN A 861 4.67 37.59 18.62
N ALA A 862 4.50 36.49 19.35
CA ALA A 862 5.49 35.39 19.32
C ALA A 862 5.52 34.78 17.91
N PRO A 863 6.66 34.31 17.42
CA PRO A 863 6.75 33.60 16.15
C PRO A 863 5.82 32.38 16.17
N GLU A 864 4.92 32.29 15.19
CA GLU A 864 4.04 31.13 15.04
C GLU A 864 4.54 30.27 13.87
N ARG A 865 4.56 28.95 14.10
CA ARG A 865 4.86 27.97 13.05
C ARG A 865 3.71 27.88 12.10
N GLU A 866 3.96 28.01 10.80
CA GLU A 866 2.95 27.93 9.76
C GLU A 866 3.25 26.72 8.85
N GLN A 867 2.26 25.89 8.63
CA GLN A 867 2.38 24.79 7.70
C GLN A 867 2.36 25.32 6.26
N VAL A 868 3.43 25.07 5.51
CA VAL A 868 3.65 25.58 4.15
C VAL A 868 2.55 25.15 3.20
N SER A 869 2.09 23.92 3.33
CA SER A 869 1.01 23.39 2.52
C SER A 869 0.15 22.43 3.35
N LYS A 870 -1.17 22.56 3.23
CA LYS A 870 -2.10 21.64 3.88
C LYS A 870 -2.43 20.53 2.89
N PRO A 871 -2.38 19.25 3.33
CA PRO A 871 -2.91 18.15 2.54
C PRO A 871 -4.35 18.49 2.14
N ASP A 872 -4.74 18.10 0.93
CA ASP A 872 -6.16 18.07 0.61
C ASP A 872 -6.84 17.21 1.68
N ALA A 873 -7.88 17.74 2.33
CA ALA A 873 -8.68 16.92 3.22
C ALA A 873 -9.03 15.65 2.42
N PRO A 874 -8.82 14.44 2.96
CA PRO A 874 -9.36 13.26 2.30
C PRO A 874 -10.82 13.62 2.05
N ASN A 875 -11.24 13.60 0.78
CA ASN A 875 -12.60 13.92 0.43
C ASN A 875 -13.46 13.17 1.43
N ALA A 876 -14.14 13.91 2.30
CA ALA A 876 -15.18 13.37 3.12
C ALA A 876 -16.32 13.02 2.15
N GLY A 877 -16.05 12.00 1.33
CA GLY A 877 -17.00 11.35 0.46
C GLY A 877 -17.98 10.71 1.39
N ALA A 878 -19.00 11.45 1.68
CA ALA A 878 -20.34 11.03 1.98
C ALA A 878 -20.48 9.57 2.44
N GLY A 879 -20.32 9.37 3.69
CA GLY A 879 -20.67 8.19 4.45
C GLY A 879 -21.01 8.55 5.87
N ASP A 880 -21.43 9.81 6.09
CA ASP A 880 -22.06 10.20 7.35
C ASP A 880 -23.56 9.83 7.30
N GLY A 881 -23.81 8.55 7.59
CA GLY A 881 -25.11 8.08 8.05
C GLY A 881 -25.37 8.50 9.48
N SER A 882 -25.05 9.72 9.87
CA SER A 882 -25.57 10.28 11.09
C SER A 882 -26.97 10.84 10.79
N PHE A 883 -27.98 10.14 11.22
CA PHE A 883 -29.31 10.71 11.48
C PHE A 883 -29.16 11.80 12.56
N GLY A 884 -28.59 12.92 12.17
CA GLY A 884 -28.61 14.16 12.91
C GLY A 884 -29.99 14.79 12.74
N THR A 885 -30.84 14.62 13.72
CA THR A 885 -32.04 15.42 13.91
C THR A 885 -31.67 16.91 13.83
N GLN A 886 -31.82 17.49 12.64
CA GLN A 886 -31.83 18.95 12.52
C GLN A 886 -32.98 19.49 13.37
N ARG A 887 -32.67 20.00 14.52
CA ARG A 887 -33.56 20.92 15.24
C ARG A 887 -33.76 22.14 14.33
N ARG A 888 -34.85 22.15 13.58
CA ARG A 888 -35.35 23.33 12.88
C ARG A 888 -35.61 24.43 13.91
N ASN A 889 -34.84 25.48 13.81
CA ASN A 889 -35.03 26.71 14.56
C ASN A 889 -36.35 27.37 14.06
N PRO A 890 -37.40 27.55 14.89
CA PRO A 890 -38.71 28.02 14.41
C PRO A 890 -38.80 29.54 14.09
N ALA A 891 -37.69 30.27 14.07
CA ALA A 891 -37.70 31.73 13.98
C ALA A 891 -37.58 32.30 12.55
N ARG A 892 -37.66 31.50 11.48
CA ARG A 892 -37.53 32.00 10.09
C ARG A 892 -38.71 31.69 9.14
N ALA A 893 -39.84 31.20 9.68
CA ALA A 893 -41.05 30.89 8.88
C ALA A 893 -42.14 31.96 8.93
N ALA A 894 -41.90 33.17 9.46
CA ALA A 894 -42.91 34.21 9.62
C ALA A 894 -42.66 35.50 8.79
N LYS A 895 -42.04 35.36 7.60
CA LYS A 895 -41.93 36.53 6.65
C LYS A 895 -41.91 36.10 5.17
N LYS A 896 -42.93 35.39 4.74
CA LYS A 896 -43.18 35.18 3.32
C LYS A 896 -44.68 34.88 3.01
N ASN A 897 -45.59 35.64 3.61
CA ASN A 897 -46.98 35.75 3.15
C ASN A 897 -47.50 37.16 3.45
N GLN A 898 -46.99 38.13 2.72
CA GLN A 898 -47.62 39.43 2.46
C GLN A 898 -46.78 40.13 1.39
N LYS A 899 -47.04 39.83 0.13
CA LYS A 899 -47.24 40.71 -1.03
C LYS A 899 -47.43 39.84 -2.26
#